data_880fb2eb0f3ea6be73e479b7ff4f23e9
#
_entry.id   880fb2eb0f3ea6be73e479b7ff4f23e9
#
_cell.length_a   1.000
_cell.length_b   1.000
_cell.length_c   1.000
_cell.angle_alpha   90.00
_cell.angle_beta   90.00
_cell.angle_gamma   90.00
#
_symmetry.space_group_name_H-M   'P 1'
#
loop_
_entity.id
_entity.type
_entity.pdbx_description
1 polymer ?
#
loop_
_entity_poly.entity_id
_entity_poly.type
_entity_poly.pdbx_seq_one_letter_code
_entity_poly.pdbx_strand_id
1 'polypeptide(L)'
;MTIPPLPQSGIVRGACPHDCPDTCAMLVTVEDGRAVRVAGDPEHPVTRGFLCAKVNRYIERTYHAERLTQPLRRVGAKGEGRFEPISWDAALDEIAERLSRLAALSEGAESILPYSYAGTMGMVQGSSMDRRFFHLLGASKLDRTICSTAGAMGMRMTVGANIGADSEGIPESDLVLLWGTNTLTSNPHLWPFVLQARARGARVIAIDPLQTRTAAQCDEWIGIRPGTDAALALAMMHVIFAERLEDADYIARYTLGADALRERVREYDPERVAGITGVAPQRIVELARRYGNARAAFIRVNYGLQRHGGGGMAVRTIACLPAITGHWRRAGGGVQLSTSGNFPFNTAALERPDLSPPVRTINMIRLGDALTLPDAGVGGPPVRALVVYNSNPASVAPERRTVLRGLAREDLFTVVLEHFQTDTADWADIVLPATTQLEHWDVHLAYGHHYVTLNRPSIEPIGESKPNSEIFRLLAARMGMDHPAMRDDDLTLIRQSLETADPRFAGVTLDALLERGWMRLSLPRPYLPFAEGGFPSPSGKCELYSQRLADMGMDPLPTFTPPHEFPECVPALASRYPLALISSPAHQFLNSTFVNIAPLRRAVHEPELIIHPRDAEPRMITTGARVVVHNDRGEFLATARVDEGIREGVVWAPSVWWGKLAADGKNANETTSQRETDMGHGPVFYDNLVDVTAAD
;
A
#
# COMPACT_ATOMS: atom_id res chain seq x y z
N MET A 1 24.80 -21.27 13.85
CA MET A 1 23.85 -21.33 14.98
C MET A 1 22.90 -22.49 14.76
N THR A 2 22.60 -23.24 15.83
CA THR A 2 21.51 -24.23 15.77
C THR A 2 20.19 -23.47 15.77
N ILE A 3 19.32 -23.72 14.80
CA ILE A 3 17.96 -23.16 14.76
C ILE A 3 17.26 -23.57 16.07
N PRO A 4 16.72 -22.62 16.84
CA PRO A 4 16.00 -22.98 18.07
C PRO A 4 14.81 -23.89 17.69
N PRO A 5 14.62 -25.01 18.38
CA PRO A 5 13.47 -25.87 18.11
C PRO A 5 12.16 -25.13 18.36
N LEU A 6 11.11 -25.54 17.63
CA LEU A 6 9.77 -25.00 17.85
C LEU A 6 9.30 -25.39 19.27
N PRO A 7 8.69 -24.47 20.01
CA PRO A 7 8.21 -24.77 21.35
C PRO A 7 6.98 -25.68 21.27
N GLN A 8 6.96 -26.74 22.07
CA GLN A 8 5.76 -27.55 22.26
C GLN A 8 4.67 -26.77 23.02
N SER A 9 5.08 -25.94 24.00
CA SER A 9 4.18 -25.06 24.74
C SER A 9 4.94 -23.80 25.17
N GLY A 10 4.25 -22.65 25.24
CA GLY A 10 4.82 -21.39 25.66
C GLY A 10 4.37 -20.21 24.81
N ILE A 11 5.07 -19.08 24.98
CA ILE A 11 4.79 -17.84 24.22
C ILE A 11 5.94 -17.59 23.24
N VAL A 12 5.59 -17.38 21.98
CA VAL A 12 6.52 -17.03 20.89
C VAL A 12 6.27 -15.60 20.47
N ARG A 13 7.34 -14.80 20.34
CA ARG A 13 7.28 -13.47 19.74
C ARG A 13 7.27 -13.58 18.22
N GLY A 14 6.38 -12.80 17.57
CA GLY A 14 6.24 -12.73 16.13
C GLY A 14 5.86 -11.33 15.67
N ALA A 15 5.62 -11.20 14.37
CA ALA A 15 5.25 -9.94 13.74
C ALA A 15 3.97 -10.10 12.91
N CYS A 16 3.15 -9.05 12.85
CA CYS A 16 2.06 -8.96 11.88
C CYS A 16 2.65 -8.72 10.48
N PRO A 17 2.38 -9.57 9.48
CA PRO A 17 3.01 -9.49 8.17
C PRO A 17 2.29 -8.57 7.21
N HIS A 18 1.16 -8.01 7.60
CA HIS A 18 0.23 -7.35 6.68
C HIS A 18 0.66 -5.93 6.30
N ASP A 19 0.19 -5.49 5.13
CA ASP A 19 0.38 -4.14 4.59
C ASP A 19 -0.37 -3.09 5.45
N CYS A 20 0.30 -2.68 6.51
CA CYS A 20 -0.19 -1.74 7.51
C CYS A 20 1.00 -0.97 8.12
N PRO A 21 0.87 0.36 8.34
CA PRO A 21 1.94 1.16 8.94
C PRO A 21 2.44 0.67 10.29
N ASP A 22 1.60 -0.08 11.00
CA ASP A 22 1.81 -0.43 12.39
C ASP A 22 2.74 -1.62 12.62
N THR A 23 2.86 -2.56 11.68
CA THR A 23 3.72 -3.76 11.80
C THR A 23 3.76 -4.31 13.24
N CYS A 24 2.59 -4.73 13.75
CA CYS A 24 2.40 -5.03 15.17
C CYS A 24 3.30 -6.15 15.63
N ALA A 25 3.98 -5.96 16.76
CA ALA A 25 4.63 -7.04 17.52
C ALA A 25 3.56 -7.92 18.17
N MET A 26 3.69 -9.24 18.01
CA MET A 26 2.72 -10.23 18.44
C MET A 26 3.32 -11.22 19.44
N LEU A 27 2.45 -11.71 20.32
CA LEU A 27 2.70 -12.83 21.23
C LEU A 27 1.77 -13.97 20.82
N VAL A 28 2.34 -15.11 20.43
CA VAL A 28 1.60 -16.31 20.05
C VAL A 28 1.71 -17.33 21.18
N THR A 29 0.58 -17.72 21.76
CA THR A 29 0.53 -18.81 22.75
C THR A 29 0.41 -20.14 22.02
N VAL A 30 1.33 -21.05 22.31
CA VAL A 30 1.38 -22.41 21.78
C VAL A 30 1.10 -23.40 22.89
N GLU A 31 0.25 -24.37 22.63
CA GLU A 31 -0.06 -25.51 23.50
C GLU A 31 -0.01 -26.78 22.65
N ASP A 32 0.75 -27.76 23.07
CA ASP A 32 0.93 -29.05 22.36
C ASP A 32 1.26 -28.87 20.86
N GLY A 33 2.18 -27.96 20.55
CA GLY A 33 2.59 -27.64 19.18
C GLY A 33 1.56 -26.89 18.34
N ARG A 34 0.44 -26.45 18.94
CA ARG A 34 -0.65 -25.73 18.26
C ARG A 34 -0.76 -24.30 18.77
N ALA A 35 -0.83 -23.33 17.88
CA ALA A 35 -1.13 -21.94 18.24
C ALA A 35 -2.59 -21.83 18.68
N VAL A 36 -2.82 -21.37 19.91
CA VAL A 36 -4.18 -21.27 20.49
C VAL A 36 -4.64 -19.82 20.67
N ARG A 37 -3.68 -18.87 20.74
CA ARG A 37 -3.98 -17.45 20.94
C ARG A 37 -2.93 -16.58 20.26
N VAL A 38 -3.39 -15.46 19.67
CA VAL A 38 -2.53 -14.35 19.23
C VAL A 38 -2.93 -13.10 20.03
N ALA A 39 -1.96 -12.40 20.58
CA ALA A 39 -2.13 -11.13 21.31
C ALA A 39 -1.05 -10.14 20.85
N GLY A 40 -1.27 -8.84 21.05
CA GLY A 40 -0.21 -7.85 20.85
C GLY A 40 0.82 -7.92 21.98
N ASP A 41 2.05 -7.53 21.67
CA ASP A 41 3.11 -7.39 22.68
C ASP A 41 2.93 -6.07 23.46
N PRO A 42 2.61 -6.11 24.77
CA PRO A 42 2.39 -4.89 25.56
C PRO A 42 3.68 -4.10 25.79
N GLU A 43 4.84 -4.73 25.65
CA GLU A 43 6.15 -4.08 25.81
C GLU A 43 6.54 -3.24 24.59
N HIS A 44 5.91 -3.46 23.42
CA HIS A 44 6.23 -2.70 22.23
C HIS A 44 5.72 -1.25 22.34
N PRO A 45 6.60 -0.21 22.23
CA PRO A 45 6.26 1.16 22.60
C PRO A 45 5.16 1.81 21.75
N VAL A 46 5.00 1.38 20.50
CA VAL A 46 3.99 1.91 19.57
C VAL A 46 2.71 1.08 19.62
N THR A 47 2.80 -0.25 19.50
CA THR A 47 1.61 -1.11 19.36
C THR A 47 0.98 -1.52 20.70
N ARG A 48 1.71 -1.47 21.80
CA ARG A 48 1.23 -1.48 23.21
C ARG A 48 0.20 -2.57 23.51
N GLY A 49 0.38 -3.77 22.97
CA GLY A 49 -0.51 -4.91 23.23
C GLY A 49 -1.85 -4.91 22.49
N PHE A 50 -2.15 -3.88 21.68
CA PHE A 50 -3.36 -3.86 20.88
C PHE A 50 -3.14 -4.59 19.54
N LEU A 51 -4.17 -5.33 19.09
CA LEU A 51 -4.27 -5.86 17.73
C LEU A 51 -5.62 -5.45 17.12
N CYS A 52 -5.63 -5.11 15.83
CA CYS A 52 -6.86 -4.78 15.13
C CYS A 52 -7.79 -6.00 15.00
N ALA A 53 -9.08 -5.76 14.72
CA ALA A 53 -10.09 -6.81 14.60
C ALA A 53 -9.72 -7.91 13.59
N LYS A 54 -8.97 -7.57 12.54
CA LYS A 54 -8.51 -8.50 11.51
C LYS A 54 -7.49 -9.51 12.08
N VAL A 55 -6.42 -9.01 12.70
CA VAL A 55 -5.33 -9.84 13.23
C VAL A 55 -5.74 -10.62 14.47
N ASN A 56 -6.69 -10.13 15.26
CA ASN A 56 -7.30 -10.91 16.34
C ASN A 56 -7.96 -12.22 15.86
N ARG A 57 -8.26 -12.36 14.55
CA ARG A 57 -8.79 -13.56 13.92
C ARG A 57 -7.72 -14.44 13.27
N TYR A 58 -6.45 -14.21 13.61
CA TYR A 58 -5.36 -14.88 12.90
C TYR A 58 -5.34 -16.41 13.12
N ILE A 59 -5.72 -16.86 14.29
CA ILE A 59 -5.89 -18.31 14.59
C ILE A 59 -6.95 -18.93 13.68
N GLU A 60 -8.09 -18.26 13.50
CA GLU A 60 -9.15 -18.72 12.58
C GLU A 60 -8.64 -18.77 11.12
N ARG A 61 -7.79 -17.82 10.71
CA ARG A 61 -7.19 -17.80 9.38
C ARG A 61 -6.20 -18.95 9.20
N THR A 62 -5.32 -19.17 10.18
CA THR A 62 -4.27 -20.20 10.11
C THR A 62 -4.86 -21.61 10.05
N TYR A 63 -5.89 -21.88 10.83
CA TYR A 63 -6.57 -23.19 10.88
C TYR A 63 -7.90 -23.23 10.13
N HIS A 64 -8.09 -22.35 9.16
CA HIS A 64 -9.34 -22.31 8.38
C HIS A 64 -9.56 -23.60 7.60
N ALA A 65 -10.80 -24.11 7.56
CA ALA A 65 -11.10 -25.35 6.87
C ALA A 65 -10.81 -25.34 5.36
N GLU A 66 -10.92 -24.16 4.73
CA GLU A 66 -10.64 -23.95 3.30
C GLU A 66 -9.17 -23.61 3.02
N ARG A 67 -8.28 -23.72 4.01
CA ARG A 67 -6.87 -23.45 3.79
C ARG A 67 -6.26 -24.49 2.87
N LEU A 68 -5.50 -24.04 1.88
CA LEU A 68 -4.71 -24.90 1.00
C LEU A 68 -3.58 -25.55 1.80
N THR A 69 -3.53 -26.88 1.78
CA THR A 69 -2.58 -27.67 2.57
C THR A 69 -1.76 -28.65 1.73
N GLN A 70 -2.02 -28.73 0.42
CA GLN A 70 -1.30 -29.60 -0.52
C GLN A 70 -1.30 -28.95 -1.91
N PRO A 71 -0.33 -29.28 -2.79
CA PRO A 71 -0.33 -28.78 -4.16
C PRO A 71 -1.54 -29.29 -4.95
N LEU A 72 -2.05 -28.43 -5.83
CA LEU A 72 -3.24 -28.69 -6.64
C LEU A 72 -2.92 -28.48 -8.11
N ARG A 73 -3.45 -29.33 -8.99
CA ARG A 73 -3.44 -29.19 -10.45
C ARG A 73 -4.83 -28.95 -10.96
N ARG A 74 -4.97 -28.04 -11.91
CA ARG A 74 -6.24 -27.73 -12.58
C ARG A 74 -6.79 -28.95 -13.32
N VAL A 75 -8.10 -29.17 -13.16
CA VAL A 75 -8.92 -30.09 -13.96
C VAL A 75 -10.11 -29.31 -14.54
N GLY A 76 -10.22 -29.24 -15.85
CA GLY A 76 -11.25 -28.43 -16.53
C GLY A 76 -10.73 -27.11 -17.09
N ALA A 77 -11.65 -26.22 -17.48
CA ALA A 77 -11.31 -24.95 -18.08
C ALA A 77 -10.77 -23.95 -17.03
N LYS A 78 -9.97 -23.00 -17.46
CA LYS A 78 -9.51 -21.90 -16.60
C LYS A 78 -10.68 -21.09 -16.08
N GLY A 79 -10.63 -20.74 -14.80
CA GLY A 79 -11.67 -19.97 -14.11
C GLY A 79 -12.80 -20.82 -13.52
N GLU A 80 -12.88 -22.13 -13.80
CA GLU A 80 -13.86 -23.01 -13.15
C GLU A 80 -13.49 -23.30 -11.68
N GLY A 81 -12.25 -23.07 -11.28
CA GLY A 81 -11.78 -23.30 -9.91
C GLY A 81 -11.81 -24.77 -9.50
N ARG A 82 -11.72 -25.69 -10.46
CA ARG A 82 -11.69 -27.15 -10.20
C ARG A 82 -10.26 -27.67 -10.23
N PHE A 83 -9.86 -28.36 -9.16
CA PHE A 83 -8.52 -28.87 -8.96
C PHE A 83 -8.52 -30.30 -8.44
N GLU A 84 -7.43 -31.02 -8.71
CA GLU A 84 -7.11 -32.30 -8.08
C GLU A 84 -5.79 -32.17 -7.28
N PRO A 85 -5.65 -32.85 -6.15
CA PRO A 85 -4.39 -32.91 -5.41
C PRO A 85 -3.29 -33.62 -6.22
N ILE A 86 -2.07 -33.07 -6.14
CA ILE A 86 -0.87 -33.69 -6.68
C ILE A 86 0.26 -33.64 -5.64
N SER A 87 1.31 -34.45 -5.82
CA SER A 87 2.50 -34.40 -4.96
C SER A 87 3.32 -33.13 -5.25
N TRP A 88 4.13 -32.69 -4.25
CA TRP A 88 5.12 -31.63 -4.46
C TRP A 88 6.08 -31.96 -5.60
N ASP A 89 6.55 -33.20 -5.72
CA ASP A 89 7.44 -33.61 -6.81
C ASP A 89 6.78 -33.42 -8.17
N ALA A 90 5.54 -33.85 -8.33
CA ALA A 90 4.81 -33.72 -9.58
C ALA A 90 4.56 -32.21 -9.92
N ALA A 91 4.25 -31.39 -8.92
CA ALA A 91 4.05 -29.95 -9.11
C ALA A 91 5.36 -29.25 -9.52
N LEU A 92 6.45 -29.53 -8.80
CA LEU A 92 7.75 -28.93 -9.06
C LEU A 92 8.31 -29.37 -10.42
N ASP A 93 8.14 -30.65 -10.80
CA ASP A 93 8.58 -31.20 -12.11
C ASP A 93 7.83 -30.47 -13.25
N GLU A 94 6.51 -30.35 -13.17
CA GLU A 94 5.72 -29.70 -14.20
C GLU A 94 6.06 -28.20 -14.33
N ILE A 95 6.20 -27.49 -13.19
CA ILE A 95 6.57 -26.07 -13.21
C ILE A 95 7.97 -25.89 -13.80
N ALA A 96 8.95 -26.68 -13.33
CA ALA A 96 10.33 -26.60 -13.79
C ALA A 96 10.45 -26.91 -15.28
N GLU A 97 9.78 -27.96 -15.78
CA GLU A 97 9.74 -28.31 -17.19
C GLU A 97 9.18 -27.16 -18.03
N ARG A 98 8.02 -26.62 -17.66
CA ARG A 98 7.35 -25.57 -18.43
C ARG A 98 8.16 -24.27 -18.43
N LEU A 99 8.69 -23.82 -17.29
CA LEU A 99 9.51 -22.62 -17.21
C LEU A 99 10.83 -22.78 -17.99
N SER A 100 11.51 -23.93 -17.85
CA SER A 100 12.74 -24.23 -18.59
C SER A 100 12.50 -24.25 -20.10
N ARG A 101 11.39 -24.87 -20.55
CA ARG A 101 11.02 -24.88 -21.96
C ARG A 101 10.77 -23.48 -22.50
N LEU A 102 10.01 -22.64 -21.77
CA LEU A 102 9.76 -21.24 -22.16
C LEU A 102 11.06 -20.44 -22.23
N ALA A 103 11.94 -20.58 -21.25
CA ALA A 103 13.23 -19.90 -21.23
C ALA A 103 14.15 -20.31 -22.41
N ALA A 104 14.00 -21.53 -22.94
CA ALA A 104 14.79 -22.03 -24.07
C ALA A 104 14.20 -21.67 -25.46
N LEU A 105 12.99 -21.14 -25.54
CA LEU A 105 12.38 -20.66 -26.78
C LEU A 105 13.02 -19.38 -27.30
N SER A 106 12.72 -19.00 -28.55
CA SER A 106 13.15 -17.71 -29.13
C SER A 106 12.61 -16.50 -28.37
N GLU A 107 11.48 -16.64 -27.73
CA GLU A 107 10.86 -15.62 -26.85
C GLU A 107 11.64 -15.47 -25.54
N GLY A 108 12.35 -16.50 -25.10
CA GLY A 108 13.23 -16.52 -23.94
C GLY A 108 12.50 -16.34 -22.60
N ALA A 109 13.31 -16.22 -21.54
CA ALA A 109 12.81 -16.12 -20.17
C ALA A 109 12.00 -14.85 -19.89
N GLU A 110 12.13 -13.80 -20.71
CA GLU A 110 11.30 -12.58 -20.59
C GLU A 110 9.81 -12.82 -20.88
N SER A 111 9.44 -13.99 -21.45
CA SER A 111 8.05 -14.44 -21.55
C SER A 111 7.45 -14.91 -20.22
N ILE A 112 8.27 -14.99 -19.16
CA ILE A 112 7.87 -15.37 -17.80
C ILE A 112 7.75 -14.10 -16.98
N LEU A 113 6.58 -13.87 -16.35
CA LEU A 113 6.30 -12.72 -15.49
C LEU A 113 6.05 -13.17 -14.05
N PRO A 114 6.92 -12.82 -13.08
CA PRO A 114 6.57 -12.90 -11.66
C PRO A 114 5.59 -11.79 -11.30
N TYR A 115 4.57 -12.10 -10.48
CA TYR A 115 3.63 -11.09 -9.99
C TYR A 115 3.45 -11.22 -8.49
N SER A 116 3.92 -10.25 -7.73
CA SER A 116 3.81 -10.25 -6.26
C SER A 116 3.73 -8.84 -5.71
N TYR A 117 3.06 -8.72 -4.56
CA TYR A 117 3.04 -7.48 -3.78
C TYR A 117 2.90 -7.80 -2.28
N ALA A 118 2.20 -6.94 -1.55
CA ALA A 118 2.14 -6.88 -0.10
C ALA A 118 1.17 -7.90 0.57
N GLY A 119 1.05 -9.09 0.05
CA GLY A 119 0.41 -10.21 0.77
C GLY A 119 1.17 -10.56 2.05
N THR A 120 2.49 -10.34 2.04
CA THR A 120 3.31 -10.13 3.23
C THR A 120 4.20 -8.90 3.04
N MET A 121 4.46 -8.18 4.14
CA MET A 121 5.48 -7.12 4.22
C MET A 121 6.82 -7.66 4.72
N GLY A 122 6.91 -8.95 4.95
CA GLY A 122 8.14 -9.62 5.35
C GLY A 122 9.17 -9.65 4.23
N MET A 123 10.41 -9.36 4.56
CA MET A 123 11.47 -9.19 3.56
C MET A 123 11.96 -10.53 3.02
N VAL A 124 11.91 -11.60 3.84
CA VAL A 124 12.35 -12.94 3.40
C VAL A 124 11.28 -13.58 2.52
N GLN A 125 10.02 -13.59 2.93
CA GLN A 125 8.96 -14.26 2.19
C GLN A 125 8.40 -13.41 1.04
N GLY A 126 8.73 -12.12 0.99
CA GLY A 126 8.23 -11.16 0.00
C GLY A 126 9.22 -10.69 -1.05
N SER A 127 10.53 -10.66 -0.75
CA SER A 127 11.55 -10.11 -1.65
C SER A 127 12.97 -10.64 -1.39
N SER A 128 13.15 -11.94 -1.43
CA SER A 128 14.46 -12.56 -1.27
C SER A 128 14.71 -13.66 -2.31
N MET A 129 14.39 -14.88 -1.97
CA MET A 129 14.65 -16.04 -2.81
C MET A 129 13.86 -16.03 -4.13
N ASP A 130 12.67 -15.44 -4.12
CA ASP A 130 11.88 -15.17 -5.32
C ASP A 130 12.63 -14.24 -6.30
N ARG A 131 13.21 -13.15 -5.79
CA ARG A 131 14.00 -12.21 -6.61
C ARG A 131 15.21 -12.92 -7.21
N ARG A 132 15.97 -13.65 -6.38
CA ARG A 132 17.16 -14.39 -6.80
C ARG A 132 16.83 -15.40 -7.89
N PHE A 133 15.72 -16.13 -7.73
CA PHE A 133 15.24 -17.10 -8.70
C PHE A 133 14.94 -16.46 -10.06
N PHE A 134 14.11 -15.41 -10.09
CA PHE A 134 13.74 -14.77 -11.35
C PHE A 134 14.89 -13.97 -11.98
N HIS A 135 15.81 -13.43 -11.17
CA HIS A 135 17.04 -12.79 -11.65
C HIS A 135 17.92 -13.81 -12.39
N LEU A 136 18.20 -14.96 -11.77
CA LEU A 136 18.99 -16.01 -12.40
C LEU A 136 18.32 -16.58 -13.66
N LEU A 137 17.00 -16.69 -13.65
CA LEU A 137 16.25 -17.17 -14.81
C LEU A 137 16.27 -16.17 -15.98
N GLY A 138 16.47 -14.88 -15.71
CA GLY A 138 16.36 -13.82 -16.72
C GLY A 138 14.91 -13.49 -17.08
N ALA A 139 13.97 -13.69 -16.16
CA ALA A 139 12.56 -13.38 -16.35
C ALA A 139 12.31 -11.87 -16.42
N SER A 140 11.16 -11.46 -16.99
CA SER A 140 10.68 -10.06 -16.91
C SER A 140 10.65 -9.58 -15.47
N LYS A 141 11.00 -8.30 -15.23
CA LYS A 141 10.86 -7.67 -13.93
C LYS A 141 9.46 -7.11 -13.74
N LEU A 142 8.96 -7.16 -12.51
CA LEU A 142 7.72 -6.48 -12.12
C LEU A 142 8.05 -5.17 -11.42
N ASP A 143 7.56 -4.04 -11.96
CA ASP A 143 7.55 -2.77 -11.25
C ASP A 143 6.35 -2.72 -10.29
N ARG A 144 6.63 -2.61 -9.00
CA ARG A 144 5.65 -2.75 -7.91
C ARG A 144 5.08 -1.40 -7.50
N THR A 145 4.20 -0.87 -8.31
CA THR A 145 3.71 0.52 -8.23
C THR A 145 2.35 0.68 -7.55
N ILE A 146 1.60 -0.39 -7.32
CA ILE A 146 0.17 -0.34 -6.97
C ILE A 146 -0.16 0.40 -5.66
N CYS A 147 0.80 0.65 -4.77
CA CYS A 147 0.51 1.24 -3.46
C CYS A 147 1.09 2.65 -3.26
N SER A 148 2.41 2.79 -3.10
CA SER A 148 3.01 3.97 -2.47
C SER A 148 3.92 4.80 -3.36
N THR A 149 4.14 4.41 -4.60
CA THR A 149 5.21 4.95 -5.44
C THR A 149 5.03 6.42 -5.79
N ALA A 150 3.81 6.88 -6.08
CA ALA A 150 3.54 8.28 -6.41
C ALA A 150 3.90 9.22 -5.24
N GLY A 151 3.37 8.94 -4.05
CA GLY A 151 3.67 9.76 -2.86
C GLY A 151 5.13 9.65 -2.41
N ALA A 152 5.72 8.45 -2.49
CA ALA A 152 7.14 8.26 -2.19
C ALA A 152 8.03 9.07 -3.15
N MET A 153 7.67 9.16 -4.44
CA MET A 153 8.36 10.00 -5.41
C MET A 153 8.17 11.48 -5.06
N GLY A 154 6.94 11.92 -4.73
CA GLY A 154 6.66 13.28 -4.26
C GLY A 154 7.53 13.68 -3.06
N MET A 155 7.66 12.80 -2.06
CA MET A 155 8.57 13.00 -0.92
C MET A 155 10.03 13.11 -1.37
N ARG A 156 10.50 12.19 -2.22
CA ARG A 156 11.88 12.21 -2.74
C ARG A 156 12.20 13.47 -3.51
N MET A 157 11.26 14.00 -4.30
CA MET A 157 11.42 15.24 -5.07
C MET A 157 11.36 16.50 -4.22
N THR A 158 10.98 16.39 -2.94
CA THR A 158 10.88 17.51 -1.99
C THR A 158 11.97 17.45 -0.93
N VAL A 159 12.00 16.35 -0.16
CA VAL A 159 12.91 16.19 0.99
C VAL A 159 14.08 15.23 0.71
N GLY A 160 14.16 14.68 -0.48
CA GLY A 160 15.26 13.81 -0.94
C GLY A 160 15.07 12.32 -0.67
N ALA A 161 14.19 11.92 0.26
CA ALA A 161 13.93 10.53 0.60
C ALA A 161 12.49 10.34 1.13
N ASN A 162 12.07 9.09 1.27
CA ASN A 162 10.77 8.75 1.89
C ASN A 162 10.92 8.72 3.43
N ILE A 163 11.33 9.87 3.99
CA ILE A 163 11.53 10.09 5.43
C ILE A 163 10.46 11.05 5.93
N GLY A 164 9.74 10.66 6.98
CA GLY A 164 8.71 11.46 7.63
C GLY A 164 9.03 11.77 9.09
N ALA A 165 8.22 12.66 9.67
CA ALA A 165 8.24 12.98 11.09
C ALA A 165 7.93 11.74 11.96
N ASP A 166 8.40 11.74 13.21
CA ASP A 166 8.21 10.63 14.14
C ASP A 166 6.82 10.64 14.78
N SER A 167 6.08 9.54 14.67
CA SER A 167 4.79 9.37 15.33
C SER A 167 4.87 9.48 16.86
N GLU A 168 6.00 9.07 17.47
CA GLU A 168 6.22 9.20 18.92
C GLU A 168 6.29 10.67 19.37
N GLY A 169 6.50 11.62 18.42
CA GLY A 169 6.50 13.07 18.66
C GLY A 169 5.12 13.73 18.67
N ILE A 170 4.08 13.09 18.11
CA ILE A 170 2.73 13.65 17.98
C ILE A 170 2.16 14.24 19.28
N PRO A 171 2.39 13.65 20.48
CA PRO A 171 1.91 14.23 21.74
C PRO A 171 2.37 15.67 21.99
N GLU A 172 3.41 16.16 21.35
CA GLU A 172 3.92 17.53 21.47
C GLU A 172 3.31 18.50 20.44
N SER A 173 2.41 18.02 19.56
CA SER A 173 1.74 18.86 18.56
C SER A 173 0.70 19.78 19.18
N ASP A 174 0.54 20.99 18.62
CA ASP A 174 -0.58 21.90 18.89
C ASP A 174 -1.71 21.71 17.85
N LEU A 175 -1.34 21.20 16.66
CA LEU A 175 -2.27 20.92 15.57
C LEU A 175 -1.88 19.57 14.92
N VAL A 176 -2.88 18.72 14.69
CA VAL A 176 -2.73 17.47 13.94
C VAL A 176 -3.67 17.50 12.74
N LEU A 177 -3.11 17.48 11.54
CA LEU A 177 -3.86 17.33 10.29
C LEU A 177 -3.82 15.87 9.83
N LEU A 178 -4.97 15.23 9.80
CA LEU A 178 -5.16 13.89 9.26
C LEU A 178 -5.66 14.01 7.82
N TRP A 179 -4.73 14.00 6.86
CA TRP A 179 -4.99 14.33 5.47
C TRP A 179 -5.05 13.07 4.59
N GLY A 180 -6.23 12.74 4.08
CA GLY A 180 -6.46 11.53 3.30
C GLY A 180 -6.15 10.25 4.08
N THR A 181 -6.44 10.22 5.38
CA THR A 181 -6.09 9.07 6.24
C THR A 181 -7.23 8.67 7.18
N ASN A 182 -7.65 7.42 7.08
CA ASN A 182 -8.59 6.81 8.02
C ASN A 182 -7.83 6.02 9.09
N THR A 183 -7.19 6.75 10.02
CA THR A 183 -6.28 6.22 11.04
C THR A 183 -6.89 5.07 11.85
N LEU A 184 -8.14 5.20 12.31
CA LEU A 184 -8.84 4.15 13.08
C LEU A 184 -9.08 2.85 12.28
N THR A 185 -8.97 2.88 10.95
CA THR A 185 -9.14 1.73 10.08
C THR A 185 -7.81 1.15 9.60
N SER A 186 -6.86 2.00 9.19
CA SER A 186 -5.64 1.61 8.48
C SER A 186 -4.34 1.87 9.23
N ASN A 187 -4.38 2.57 10.39
CA ASN A 187 -3.20 2.89 11.21
C ASN A 187 -3.61 3.10 12.69
N PRO A 188 -4.31 2.12 13.32
CA PRO A 188 -4.96 2.35 14.62
C PRO A 188 -3.99 2.70 15.76
N HIS A 189 -2.74 2.29 15.70
CA HIS A 189 -1.75 2.59 16.74
C HIS A 189 -1.22 4.03 16.70
N LEU A 190 -1.50 4.78 15.64
CA LEU A 190 -1.25 6.23 15.64
C LEU A 190 -2.26 6.99 16.51
N TRP A 191 -3.50 6.50 16.61
CA TRP A 191 -4.57 7.18 17.31
C TRP A 191 -4.31 7.48 18.79
N PRO A 192 -3.73 6.58 19.61
CA PRO A 192 -3.34 6.89 20.98
C PRO A 192 -2.39 8.10 21.12
N PHE A 193 -1.47 8.31 20.18
CA PHE A 193 -0.61 9.50 20.18
C PHE A 193 -1.40 10.77 19.85
N VAL A 194 -2.36 10.70 18.92
CA VAL A 194 -3.28 11.80 18.60
C VAL A 194 -4.12 12.16 19.83
N LEU A 195 -4.64 11.17 20.57
CA LEU A 195 -5.39 11.40 21.80
C LEU A 195 -4.54 12.06 22.89
N GLN A 196 -3.26 11.71 23.00
CA GLN A 196 -2.32 12.34 23.94
C GLN A 196 -2.08 13.81 23.57
N ALA A 197 -1.90 14.15 22.29
CA ALA A 197 -1.81 15.53 21.83
C ALA A 197 -3.08 16.30 22.17
N ARG A 198 -4.25 15.72 21.87
CA ARG A 198 -5.56 16.32 22.16
C ARG A 198 -5.79 16.57 23.65
N ALA A 199 -5.36 15.64 24.51
CA ALA A 199 -5.41 15.83 25.97
C ALA A 199 -4.55 17.00 26.47
N ARG A 200 -3.56 17.44 25.67
CA ARG A 200 -2.72 18.62 25.93
C ARG A 200 -3.25 19.89 25.23
N GLY A 201 -4.41 19.82 24.58
CA GLY A 201 -5.05 20.95 23.93
C GLY A 201 -4.82 21.05 22.42
N ALA A 202 -4.17 20.08 21.79
CA ALA A 202 -4.02 20.05 20.35
C ALA A 202 -5.38 19.95 19.65
N ARG A 203 -5.53 20.66 18.54
CA ARG A 203 -6.68 20.52 17.66
C ARG A 203 -6.41 19.45 16.59
N VAL A 204 -7.39 18.61 16.32
CA VAL A 204 -7.31 17.54 15.32
C VAL A 204 -8.29 17.82 14.19
N ILE A 205 -7.80 17.95 12.96
CA ILE A 205 -8.59 18.25 11.76
C ILE A 205 -8.40 17.14 10.75
N ALA A 206 -9.50 16.56 10.26
CA ALA A 206 -9.50 15.62 9.15
C ALA A 206 -9.79 16.34 7.83
N ILE A 207 -8.97 16.07 6.79
CA ILE A 207 -9.18 16.52 5.42
C ILE A 207 -9.38 15.27 4.55
N ASP A 208 -10.61 15.02 4.12
CA ASP A 208 -10.98 13.78 3.43
C ASP A 208 -12.32 13.99 2.71
N PRO A 209 -12.54 13.43 1.50
CA PRO A 209 -13.87 13.45 0.86
C PRO A 209 -14.97 12.78 1.67
N LEU A 210 -14.58 11.87 2.58
CA LEU A 210 -15.46 11.06 3.40
C LEU A 210 -15.33 11.46 4.87
N GLN A 211 -16.45 11.57 5.58
CA GLN A 211 -16.45 11.60 7.05
C GLN A 211 -16.20 10.18 7.58
N THR A 212 -14.96 9.72 7.41
CA THR A 212 -14.52 8.40 7.87
C THR A 212 -14.71 8.23 9.38
N ARG A 213 -14.55 6.99 9.89
CA ARG A 213 -14.53 6.72 11.34
C ARG A 213 -13.55 7.62 12.09
N THR A 214 -12.42 7.94 11.47
CA THR A 214 -11.43 8.86 12.02
C THR A 214 -11.92 10.31 11.98
N ALA A 215 -12.43 10.77 10.84
CA ALA A 215 -12.94 12.14 10.67
C ALA A 215 -14.08 12.44 11.65
N ALA A 216 -14.96 11.46 11.91
CA ALA A 216 -16.04 11.59 12.90
C ALA A 216 -15.55 11.74 14.35
N GLN A 217 -14.30 11.42 14.65
CA GLN A 217 -13.67 11.57 15.96
C GLN A 217 -12.78 12.83 16.06
N CYS A 218 -12.57 13.54 14.95
CA CYS A 218 -11.79 14.77 14.91
C CYS A 218 -12.61 15.98 15.39
N ASP A 219 -11.93 17.06 15.74
CA ASP A 219 -12.60 18.32 16.15
C ASP A 219 -13.24 19.03 14.95
N GLU A 220 -12.77 18.71 13.73
CA GLU A 220 -13.25 19.29 12.50
C GLU A 220 -13.02 18.32 11.33
N TRP A 221 -13.98 18.25 10.41
CA TRP A 221 -13.85 17.58 9.12
C TRP A 221 -14.01 18.58 7.97
N ILE A 222 -13.07 18.54 7.03
CA ILE A 222 -13.07 19.32 5.80
C ILE A 222 -13.30 18.37 4.64
N GLY A 223 -14.51 18.38 4.09
CA GLY A 223 -14.91 17.56 2.93
C GLY A 223 -14.36 18.16 1.63
N ILE A 224 -13.21 17.66 1.17
CA ILE A 224 -12.54 18.13 -0.06
C ILE A 224 -13.03 17.32 -1.29
N ARG A 225 -13.04 17.94 -2.49
CA ARG A 225 -13.21 17.18 -3.74
C ARG A 225 -12.02 16.23 -3.94
N PRO A 226 -12.25 14.97 -4.36
CA PRO A 226 -11.16 14.01 -4.60
C PRO A 226 -10.11 14.55 -5.58
N GLY A 227 -8.82 14.36 -5.23
CA GLY A 227 -7.68 14.72 -6.07
C GLY A 227 -7.35 16.21 -6.16
N THR A 228 -7.96 17.05 -5.31
CA THR A 228 -7.71 18.53 -5.30
C THR A 228 -6.81 18.98 -4.15
N ASP A 229 -6.14 18.06 -3.49
CA ASP A 229 -5.31 18.27 -2.30
C ASP A 229 -4.14 19.24 -2.54
N ALA A 230 -3.50 19.18 -3.71
CA ALA A 230 -2.45 20.11 -4.11
C ALA A 230 -2.97 21.56 -4.15
N ALA A 231 -4.16 21.79 -4.70
CA ALA A 231 -4.75 23.12 -4.77
C ALA A 231 -5.01 23.69 -3.37
N LEU A 232 -5.54 22.87 -2.44
CA LEU A 232 -5.74 23.29 -1.05
C LEU A 232 -4.42 23.66 -0.36
N ALA A 233 -3.38 22.84 -0.52
CA ALA A 233 -2.07 23.10 0.06
C ALA A 233 -1.42 24.37 -0.53
N LEU A 234 -1.56 24.62 -1.84
CA LEU A 234 -1.10 25.83 -2.49
C LEU A 234 -1.84 27.08 -1.98
N ALA A 235 -3.16 27.00 -1.77
CA ALA A 235 -3.92 28.11 -1.17
C ALA A 235 -3.52 28.36 0.28
N MET A 236 -3.23 27.32 1.05
CA MET A 236 -2.66 27.50 2.40
C MET A 236 -1.32 28.24 2.34
N MET A 237 -0.43 27.88 1.40
CA MET A 237 0.85 28.58 1.21
C MET A 237 0.65 30.03 0.76
N HIS A 238 -0.33 30.29 -0.11
CA HIS A 238 -0.71 31.66 -0.50
C HIS A 238 -1.00 32.53 0.73
N VAL A 239 -1.89 32.05 1.61
CA VAL A 239 -2.26 32.79 2.85
C VAL A 239 -1.06 32.94 3.78
N ILE A 240 -0.27 31.86 3.97
CA ILE A 240 0.93 31.88 4.83
C ILE A 240 1.91 32.95 4.38
N PHE A 241 2.22 33.05 3.09
CA PHE A 241 3.10 34.10 2.57
C PHE A 241 2.49 35.49 2.58
N ALA A 242 1.19 35.61 2.25
CA ALA A 242 0.49 36.91 2.26
C ALA A 242 0.41 37.53 3.67
N GLU A 243 0.24 36.70 4.69
CA GLU A 243 0.12 37.14 6.10
C GLU A 243 1.45 37.03 6.88
N ARG A 244 2.55 36.68 6.23
CA ARG A 244 3.90 36.53 6.83
C ARG A 244 3.91 35.56 8.01
N LEU A 245 3.27 34.41 7.83
CA LEU A 245 3.24 33.30 8.81
C LEU A 245 4.36 32.28 8.57
N GLU A 246 5.21 32.51 7.57
CA GLU A 246 6.35 31.65 7.26
C GLU A 246 7.52 31.82 8.24
N ASP A 247 8.31 30.76 8.43
CA ASP A 247 9.61 30.81 9.12
C ASP A 247 10.69 31.27 8.11
N ALA A 248 10.93 32.59 8.04
CA ALA A 248 11.87 33.18 7.09
C ALA A 248 13.32 32.68 7.30
N ASP A 249 13.73 32.39 8.55
CA ASP A 249 15.07 31.84 8.85
C ASP A 249 15.21 30.40 8.33
N TYR A 250 14.20 29.57 8.56
CA TYR A 250 14.22 28.19 8.05
C TYR A 250 14.25 28.14 6.52
N ILE A 251 13.42 28.97 5.89
CA ILE A 251 13.38 29.10 4.42
C ILE A 251 14.75 29.48 3.88
N ALA A 252 15.36 30.57 4.40
CA ALA A 252 16.63 31.06 3.90
C ALA A 252 17.78 30.04 4.04
N ARG A 253 17.79 29.30 5.13
CA ARG A 253 18.88 28.36 5.44
C ARG A 253 18.71 27.00 4.74
N TYR A 254 17.48 26.46 4.71
CA TYR A 254 17.24 25.05 4.47
C TYR A 254 16.34 24.75 3.28
N THR A 255 15.90 25.76 2.51
CA THR A 255 15.08 25.51 1.32
C THR A 255 15.74 26.01 0.03
N LEU A 256 15.29 25.49 -1.11
CA LEU A 256 15.68 25.92 -2.44
C LEU A 256 14.43 26.27 -3.25
N GLY A 257 14.38 27.47 -3.87
CA GLY A 257 13.30 27.87 -4.76
C GLY A 257 12.12 28.57 -4.08
N ALA A 258 12.29 29.13 -2.86
CA ALA A 258 11.23 29.77 -2.12
C ALA A 258 10.59 30.98 -2.83
N ASP A 259 11.38 31.82 -3.51
CA ASP A 259 10.86 32.99 -4.23
C ASP A 259 10.01 32.57 -5.44
N ALA A 260 10.43 31.52 -6.15
CA ALA A 260 9.65 30.97 -7.26
C ALA A 260 8.34 30.35 -6.77
N LEU A 261 8.35 29.66 -5.62
CA LEU A 261 7.13 29.16 -4.99
C LEU A 261 6.20 30.30 -4.54
N ARG A 262 6.77 31.36 -3.94
CA ARG A 262 5.99 32.54 -3.51
C ARG A 262 5.28 33.21 -4.70
N GLU A 263 5.92 33.27 -5.85
CA GLU A 263 5.29 33.76 -7.09
C GLU A 263 4.19 32.79 -7.57
N ARG A 264 4.49 31.50 -7.63
CA ARG A 264 3.54 30.44 -8.07
C ARG A 264 2.25 30.47 -7.27
N VAL A 265 2.31 30.56 -5.94
CA VAL A 265 1.11 30.48 -5.10
C VAL A 265 0.18 31.69 -5.22
N ARG A 266 0.60 32.79 -5.86
CA ARG A 266 -0.30 33.92 -6.15
C ARG A 266 -1.47 33.53 -7.05
N GLU A 267 -1.29 32.51 -7.87
CA GLU A 267 -2.34 31.99 -8.72
C GLU A 267 -3.39 31.16 -7.96
N TYR A 268 -3.12 30.81 -6.70
CA TYR A 268 -3.94 29.93 -5.88
C TYR A 268 -4.56 30.69 -4.69
N ASP A 269 -5.20 31.80 -4.98
CA ASP A 269 -5.95 32.51 -3.96
C ASP A 269 -7.14 31.68 -3.46
N PRO A 270 -7.61 31.90 -2.20
CA PRO A 270 -8.68 31.11 -1.60
C PRO A 270 -10.00 31.09 -2.37
N GLU A 271 -10.37 32.18 -3.07
CA GLU A 271 -11.60 32.23 -3.87
C GLU A 271 -11.53 31.32 -5.09
N ARG A 272 -10.44 31.39 -5.84
CA ARG A 272 -10.19 30.48 -6.97
C ARG A 272 -10.15 29.03 -6.51
N VAL A 273 -9.43 28.76 -5.42
CA VAL A 273 -9.24 27.37 -4.93
C VAL A 273 -10.53 26.81 -4.34
N ALA A 274 -11.41 27.64 -3.80
CA ALA A 274 -12.74 27.19 -3.39
C ALA A 274 -13.53 26.58 -4.55
N GLY A 275 -13.44 27.16 -5.75
CA GLY A 275 -14.04 26.61 -6.96
C GLY A 275 -13.46 25.23 -7.35
N ILE A 276 -12.16 25.01 -7.11
CA ILE A 276 -11.49 23.72 -7.40
C ILE A 276 -11.83 22.65 -6.37
N THR A 277 -11.65 22.99 -5.08
CA THR A 277 -11.73 22.03 -3.96
C THR A 277 -13.13 21.87 -3.40
N GLY A 278 -14.00 22.87 -3.63
CA GLY A 278 -15.29 23.00 -2.99
C GLY A 278 -15.24 23.24 -1.48
N VAL A 279 -14.09 23.71 -0.98
CA VAL A 279 -13.92 24.17 0.40
C VAL A 279 -14.11 25.70 0.42
N ALA A 280 -14.96 26.19 1.30
CA ALA A 280 -15.25 27.65 1.37
C ALA A 280 -13.96 28.47 1.61
N PRO A 281 -13.81 29.65 0.96
CA PRO A 281 -12.57 30.45 1.05
C PRO A 281 -12.20 30.78 2.50
N GLN A 282 -13.19 31.11 3.34
CA GLN A 282 -12.98 31.43 4.76
C GLN A 282 -12.38 30.24 5.52
N ARG A 283 -12.82 28.99 5.18
CA ARG A 283 -12.28 27.77 5.80
C ARG A 283 -10.83 27.53 5.38
N ILE A 284 -10.48 27.82 4.10
CA ILE A 284 -9.11 27.74 3.61
C ILE A 284 -8.20 28.70 4.37
N VAL A 285 -8.64 29.97 4.52
CA VAL A 285 -7.91 31.00 5.27
C VAL A 285 -7.72 30.60 6.74
N GLU A 286 -8.80 30.15 7.41
CA GLU A 286 -8.73 29.69 8.80
C GLU A 286 -7.76 28.50 8.98
N LEU A 287 -7.81 27.51 8.10
CA LEU A 287 -6.91 26.36 8.13
C LEU A 287 -5.45 26.81 7.98
N ALA A 288 -5.17 27.68 7.00
CA ALA A 288 -3.84 28.22 6.76
C ALA A 288 -3.30 29.02 7.96
N ARG A 289 -4.13 29.90 8.55
CA ARG A 289 -3.78 30.68 9.75
C ARG A 289 -3.51 29.76 10.95
N ARG A 290 -4.35 28.76 11.18
CA ARG A 290 -4.14 27.78 12.26
C ARG A 290 -2.84 27.03 12.08
N TYR A 291 -2.55 26.59 10.85
CA TYR A 291 -1.32 25.87 10.54
C TYR A 291 -0.08 26.76 10.69
N GLY A 292 -0.10 27.97 10.13
CA GLY A 292 1.03 28.91 10.19
C GLY A 292 1.32 29.44 11.59
N ASN A 293 0.30 29.58 12.46
CA ASN A 293 0.46 30.04 13.84
C ASN A 293 0.72 28.92 14.85
N ALA A 294 0.59 27.67 14.47
CA ALA A 294 0.89 26.55 15.37
C ALA A 294 2.38 26.52 15.71
N ARG A 295 2.73 26.28 16.97
CA ARG A 295 4.13 26.06 17.37
C ARG A 295 4.68 24.77 16.75
N ALA A 296 3.87 23.72 16.76
CA ALA A 296 4.18 22.42 16.16
C ALA A 296 2.93 21.84 15.48
N ALA A 297 2.95 21.71 14.16
CA ALA A 297 1.87 21.09 13.40
C ALA A 297 2.36 19.78 12.75
N PHE A 298 1.64 18.70 13.04
CA PHE A 298 1.89 17.38 12.44
C PHE A 298 0.89 17.11 11.32
N ILE A 299 1.39 16.73 10.15
CA ILE A 299 0.56 16.30 9.04
C ILE A 299 0.74 14.80 8.83
N ARG A 300 -0.30 14.00 9.05
CA ARG A 300 -0.33 12.62 8.61
C ARG A 300 -0.98 12.53 7.23
N VAL A 301 -0.21 12.16 6.24
CA VAL A 301 -0.68 11.86 4.87
C VAL A 301 -0.75 10.35 4.70
N ASN A 302 -1.71 9.85 3.92
CA ASN A 302 -1.76 8.43 3.59
C ASN A 302 -1.99 8.23 2.09
N TYR A 303 -1.97 6.98 1.67
CA TYR A 303 -1.88 6.59 0.27
C TYR A 303 -3.18 6.80 -0.53
N GLY A 304 -4.30 7.15 0.11
CA GLY A 304 -5.56 7.45 -0.58
C GLY A 304 -5.44 8.66 -1.50
N LEU A 305 -4.89 9.77 -1.01
CA LEU A 305 -4.81 11.03 -1.76
C LEU A 305 -3.87 10.99 -2.97
N GLN A 306 -2.95 10.02 -3.04
CA GLN A 306 -2.03 9.88 -4.18
C GLN A 306 -2.61 9.05 -5.35
N ARG A 307 -3.83 8.50 -5.23
CA ARG A 307 -4.45 7.62 -6.23
C ARG A 307 -5.21 8.39 -7.31
N HIS A 308 -4.68 9.54 -7.69
CA HIS A 308 -5.15 10.46 -8.71
C HIS A 308 -4.05 10.79 -9.70
N GLY A 309 -4.40 11.27 -10.89
CA GLY A 309 -3.43 11.66 -11.91
C GLY A 309 -2.32 12.58 -11.39
N GLY A 310 -2.67 13.57 -10.55
CA GLY A 310 -1.73 14.46 -9.88
C GLY A 310 -1.27 14.01 -8.49
N GLY A 311 -1.35 12.72 -8.17
CA GLY A 311 -1.17 12.22 -6.81
C GLY A 311 0.23 12.40 -6.22
N GLY A 312 1.27 12.24 -7.04
CA GLY A 312 2.64 12.48 -6.60
C GLY A 312 2.91 13.96 -6.32
N MET A 313 2.44 14.85 -7.18
CA MET A 313 2.53 16.30 -7.00
C MET A 313 1.72 16.77 -5.79
N ALA A 314 0.59 16.13 -5.47
CA ALA A 314 -0.19 16.45 -4.28
C ALA A 314 0.60 16.18 -2.99
N VAL A 315 1.24 15.02 -2.88
CA VAL A 315 2.10 14.70 -1.73
C VAL A 315 3.30 15.65 -1.67
N ARG A 316 3.97 15.91 -2.81
CA ARG A 316 5.05 16.88 -2.93
C ARG A 316 4.63 18.25 -2.40
N THR A 317 3.46 18.73 -2.81
CA THR A 317 2.95 20.04 -2.42
C THR A 317 2.70 20.13 -0.91
N ILE A 318 2.03 19.12 -0.34
CA ILE A 318 1.81 19.03 1.12
C ILE A 318 3.15 18.97 1.87
N ALA A 319 4.14 18.24 1.35
CA ALA A 319 5.46 18.11 1.98
C ALA A 319 6.26 19.42 2.02
N CYS A 320 5.91 20.44 1.23
CA CYS A 320 6.49 21.78 1.31
C CYS A 320 6.00 22.58 2.53
N LEU A 321 4.78 22.31 3.01
CA LEU A 321 4.18 23.09 4.11
C LEU A 321 5.06 23.17 5.37
N PRO A 322 5.57 22.06 5.95
CA PRO A 322 6.40 22.16 7.15
C PRO A 322 7.75 22.83 6.94
N ALA A 323 8.24 22.89 5.68
CA ALA A 323 9.47 23.59 5.37
C ALA A 323 9.27 25.12 5.31
N ILE A 324 8.15 25.61 4.80
CA ILE A 324 7.88 27.06 4.77
C ILE A 324 7.52 27.61 6.14
N THR A 325 6.99 26.77 7.07
CA THR A 325 6.58 27.19 8.42
C THR A 325 7.55 26.77 9.52
N GLY A 326 8.67 26.10 9.17
CA GLY A 326 9.68 25.66 10.14
C GLY A 326 9.22 24.55 11.10
N HIS A 327 8.10 23.87 10.83
CA HIS A 327 7.59 22.83 11.73
C HIS A 327 8.51 21.63 11.87
N TRP A 328 9.43 21.40 10.95
CA TRP A 328 10.48 20.38 11.07
C TRP A 328 11.40 20.57 12.28
N ARG A 329 11.48 21.78 12.83
CA ARG A 329 12.32 22.12 14.00
C ARG A 329 11.75 21.60 15.31
N ARG A 330 10.51 21.13 15.35
CA ARG A 330 9.78 20.87 16.60
C ARG A 330 9.36 19.40 16.70
N ALA A 331 9.48 18.85 17.89
CA ALA A 331 8.80 17.61 18.19
C ALA A 331 7.30 17.78 17.99
N GLY A 332 6.66 16.82 17.35
CA GLY A 332 5.26 16.92 16.96
C GLY A 332 4.99 17.80 15.76
N GLY A 333 6.02 18.27 15.04
CA GLY A 333 5.89 18.99 13.78
C GLY A 333 6.39 18.19 12.59
N GLY A 334 6.01 18.61 11.37
CA GLY A 334 6.44 17.99 10.12
C GLY A 334 5.34 17.20 9.41
N VAL A 335 5.71 16.47 8.36
CA VAL A 335 4.80 15.59 7.61
C VAL A 335 5.27 14.15 7.67
N GLN A 336 4.33 13.22 7.75
CA GLN A 336 4.61 11.80 7.66
C GLN A 336 3.69 11.14 6.63
N LEU A 337 4.29 10.66 5.52
CA LEU A 337 3.71 9.66 4.63
C LEU A 337 4.17 8.28 5.07
N SER A 338 5.48 8.12 5.25
CA SER A 338 6.14 6.86 5.61
C SER A 338 7.40 7.13 6.41
N THR A 339 7.81 6.13 7.20
CA THR A 339 9.13 6.08 7.87
C THR A 339 10.09 5.11 7.20
N SER A 340 9.67 4.43 6.11
CA SER A 340 10.43 3.33 5.49
C SER A 340 11.81 3.73 4.99
N GLY A 341 12.03 4.98 4.59
CA GLY A 341 13.34 5.49 4.17
C GLY A 341 14.38 5.58 5.28
N ASN A 342 13.99 5.36 6.53
CA ASN A 342 14.92 5.30 7.66
C ASN A 342 15.54 3.91 7.89
N PHE A 343 15.04 2.87 7.22
CA PHE A 343 15.49 1.50 7.43
C PHE A 343 16.56 1.12 6.38
N PRO A 344 17.84 1.06 6.78
CA PRO A 344 18.93 0.77 5.86
C PRO A 344 19.17 -0.73 5.70
N PHE A 345 18.12 -1.52 5.43
CA PHE A 345 18.29 -2.93 5.11
C PHE A 345 19.18 -3.12 3.88
N ASN A 346 20.02 -4.14 3.90
CA ASN A 346 20.84 -4.53 2.76
C ASN A 346 19.99 -5.32 1.75
N THR A 347 19.11 -4.60 1.03
CA THR A 347 18.24 -5.21 0.02
C THR A 347 19.04 -5.80 -1.15
N ALA A 348 20.21 -5.24 -1.47
CA ALA A 348 21.08 -5.76 -2.52
C ALA A 348 21.60 -7.16 -2.18
N ALA A 349 22.01 -7.41 -0.93
CA ALA A 349 22.39 -8.73 -0.48
C ALA A 349 21.20 -9.70 -0.47
N LEU A 350 20.02 -9.20 -0.10
CA LEU A 350 18.80 -10.00 -0.03
C LEU A 350 18.28 -10.43 -1.41
N GLU A 351 18.13 -9.48 -2.31
CA GLU A 351 17.49 -9.67 -3.63
C GLU A 351 18.47 -10.10 -4.73
N ARG A 352 19.77 -9.81 -4.59
CA ARG A 352 20.84 -10.11 -5.56
C ARG A 352 20.52 -9.59 -6.98
N PRO A 353 20.32 -8.30 -7.17
CA PRO A 353 20.07 -7.72 -8.50
C PRO A 353 21.25 -7.88 -9.47
N ASP A 354 22.46 -8.15 -8.97
CA ASP A 354 23.66 -8.46 -9.75
C ASP A 354 23.53 -9.76 -10.57
N LEU A 355 22.60 -10.64 -10.20
CA LEU A 355 22.33 -11.90 -10.93
C LEU A 355 21.41 -11.71 -12.14
N SER A 356 20.76 -10.53 -12.26
CA SER A 356 19.81 -10.28 -13.34
C SER A 356 20.51 -9.80 -14.60
N PRO A 357 20.31 -10.45 -15.76
CA PRO A 357 20.66 -9.84 -17.03
C PRO A 357 19.80 -8.58 -17.27
N PRO A 358 20.17 -7.74 -18.26
CA PRO A 358 19.27 -6.69 -18.73
C PRO A 358 17.98 -7.32 -19.29
N VAL A 359 16.85 -7.03 -18.67
CA VAL A 359 15.51 -7.52 -19.05
C VAL A 359 14.50 -6.39 -18.91
N ARG A 360 13.38 -6.51 -19.64
CA ARG A 360 12.28 -5.54 -19.56
C ARG A 360 11.64 -5.51 -18.17
N THR A 361 11.01 -4.38 -17.89
CA THR A 361 10.20 -4.19 -16.67
C THR A 361 8.74 -3.94 -17.04
N ILE A 362 7.82 -4.66 -16.41
CA ILE A 362 6.39 -4.53 -16.61
C ILE A 362 5.77 -3.89 -15.38
N ASN A 363 5.04 -2.79 -15.55
CA ASN A 363 4.31 -2.16 -14.46
C ASN A 363 3.13 -3.05 -14.03
N MET A 364 3.06 -3.38 -12.74
CA MET A 364 2.08 -4.31 -12.21
C MET A 364 0.62 -3.88 -12.39
N ILE A 365 0.35 -2.57 -12.47
CA ILE A 365 -1.02 -2.06 -12.69
C ILE A 365 -1.49 -2.25 -14.12
N ARG A 366 -0.56 -2.53 -15.05
CA ARG A 366 -0.86 -2.82 -16.45
C ARG A 366 -0.90 -4.32 -16.75
N LEU A 367 -1.22 -5.12 -15.73
CA LEU A 367 -1.30 -6.59 -15.89
C LEU A 367 -2.27 -6.99 -16.99
N GLY A 368 -3.41 -6.30 -17.12
CA GLY A 368 -4.37 -6.58 -18.20
C GLY A 368 -3.73 -6.46 -19.58
N ASP A 369 -3.05 -5.36 -19.87
CA ASP A 369 -2.30 -5.14 -21.10
C ASP A 369 -1.18 -6.18 -21.26
N ALA A 370 -0.41 -6.42 -20.20
CA ALA A 370 0.70 -7.36 -20.22
C ALA A 370 0.28 -8.79 -20.61
N LEU A 371 -0.93 -9.19 -20.23
CA LEU A 371 -1.46 -10.51 -20.55
C LEU A 371 -2.22 -10.58 -21.87
N THR A 372 -2.70 -9.46 -22.43
CA THR A 372 -3.58 -9.46 -23.62
C THR A 372 -2.92 -8.89 -24.87
N LEU A 373 -1.87 -8.07 -24.72
CA LEU A 373 -1.13 -7.50 -25.85
C LEU A 373 0.05 -8.40 -26.28
N PRO A 374 0.36 -8.48 -27.59
CA PRO A 374 1.40 -9.37 -28.11
C PRO A 374 2.81 -9.00 -27.64
N ASP A 375 3.04 -7.74 -27.30
CA ASP A 375 4.31 -7.19 -26.78
C ASP A 375 4.26 -6.86 -25.29
N ALA A 376 3.24 -7.36 -24.59
CA ALA A 376 2.96 -7.07 -23.18
C ALA A 376 2.80 -5.57 -22.87
N GLY A 377 2.58 -4.72 -23.86
CA GLY A 377 2.41 -3.27 -23.72
C GLY A 377 3.68 -2.47 -23.45
N VAL A 378 4.85 -3.13 -23.48
CA VAL A 378 6.17 -2.51 -23.18
C VAL A 378 7.27 -2.95 -24.15
N GLY A 379 6.91 -3.69 -25.20
CA GLY A 379 7.86 -4.33 -26.11
C GLY A 379 8.35 -5.69 -25.61
N GLY A 380 9.00 -6.44 -26.50
CA GLY A 380 9.51 -7.77 -26.23
C GLY A 380 8.47 -8.90 -26.44
N PRO A 381 8.70 -10.12 -25.91
CA PRO A 381 7.83 -11.26 -26.17
C PRO A 381 6.50 -11.17 -25.41
N PRO A 382 5.42 -11.85 -25.89
CA PRO A 382 4.20 -12.02 -25.12
C PRO A 382 4.46 -12.75 -23.80
N VAL A 383 3.67 -12.45 -22.77
CA VAL A 383 3.72 -13.21 -21.52
C VAL A 383 3.09 -14.60 -21.76
N ARG A 384 3.87 -15.66 -21.49
CA ARG A 384 3.50 -17.08 -21.63
C ARG A 384 3.42 -17.82 -20.30
N ALA A 385 4.07 -17.30 -19.25
CA ALA A 385 3.92 -17.80 -17.89
C ALA A 385 3.75 -16.66 -16.91
N LEU A 386 2.85 -16.85 -15.95
CA LEU A 386 2.58 -15.94 -14.85
C LEU A 386 2.75 -16.69 -13.53
N VAL A 387 3.67 -16.25 -12.67
CA VAL A 387 3.87 -16.82 -11.33
C VAL A 387 3.42 -15.81 -10.29
N VAL A 388 2.29 -16.07 -9.66
CA VAL A 388 1.66 -15.17 -8.67
C VAL A 388 1.94 -15.66 -7.26
N TYR A 389 2.41 -14.78 -6.41
CA TYR A 389 2.61 -15.03 -4.97
C TYR A 389 2.42 -13.74 -4.17
N ASN A 390 1.99 -13.86 -2.91
CA ASN A 390 1.70 -12.70 -2.06
C ASN A 390 0.75 -11.66 -2.72
N SER A 391 -0.13 -12.08 -3.62
CA SER A 391 -1.03 -11.17 -4.34
C SER A 391 -2.24 -11.89 -4.91
N ASN A 392 -3.35 -11.15 -5.09
CA ASN A 392 -4.59 -11.65 -5.71
C ASN A 392 -5.02 -10.70 -6.85
N PRO A 393 -4.25 -10.63 -7.97
CA PRO A 393 -4.49 -9.65 -9.04
C PRO A 393 -5.87 -9.74 -9.68
N ALA A 394 -6.51 -10.88 -9.76
CA ALA A 394 -7.88 -11.01 -10.27
C ALA A 394 -8.92 -10.22 -9.44
N SER A 395 -8.57 -9.85 -8.19
CA SER A 395 -9.41 -8.98 -7.36
C SER A 395 -8.86 -7.56 -7.25
N VAL A 396 -7.52 -7.37 -7.17
CA VAL A 396 -6.92 -6.09 -6.76
C VAL A 396 -6.35 -5.26 -7.91
N ALA A 397 -6.06 -5.86 -9.06
CA ALA A 397 -5.54 -5.10 -10.19
C ALA A 397 -6.64 -4.25 -10.85
N PRO A 398 -6.30 -3.05 -11.37
CA PRO A 398 -7.26 -2.22 -12.07
C PRO A 398 -7.68 -2.83 -13.40
N GLU A 399 -8.84 -2.38 -13.93
CA GLU A 399 -9.42 -2.87 -15.19
C GLU A 399 -9.58 -4.40 -15.21
N ARG A 400 -10.23 -4.89 -14.16
CA ARG A 400 -10.37 -6.33 -13.85
C ARG A 400 -10.80 -7.18 -15.04
N ARG A 401 -11.71 -6.70 -15.88
CA ARG A 401 -12.18 -7.44 -17.09
C ARG A 401 -11.04 -7.80 -18.03
N THR A 402 -10.09 -6.88 -18.24
CA THR A 402 -8.92 -7.11 -19.09
C THR A 402 -7.97 -8.11 -18.45
N VAL A 403 -7.77 -8.02 -17.13
CA VAL A 403 -6.98 -8.99 -16.37
C VAL A 403 -7.57 -10.40 -16.50
N LEU A 404 -8.89 -10.55 -16.30
CA LEU A 404 -9.57 -11.86 -16.41
C LEU A 404 -9.49 -12.43 -17.82
N ARG A 405 -9.62 -11.60 -18.88
CA ARG A 405 -9.40 -12.05 -20.26
C ARG A 405 -7.99 -12.61 -20.46
N GLY A 406 -6.99 -11.96 -19.87
CA GLY A 406 -5.61 -12.43 -19.91
C GLY A 406 -5.42 -13.77 -19.18
N LEU A 407 -5.96 -13.88 -17.97
CA LEU A 407 -5.90 -15.11 -17.17
C LEU A 407 -6.64 -16.30 -17.81
N ALA A 408 -7.69 -16.03 -18.60
CA ALA A 408 -8.47 -17.05 -19.30
C ALA A 408 -7.72 -17.70 -20.49
N ARG A 409 -6.56 -17.18 -20.89
CA ARG A 409 -5.78 -17.71 -21.99
C ARG A 409 -5.25 -19.12 -21.67
N GLU A 410 -5.58 -20.11 -22.47
CA GLU A 410 -5.07 -21.48 -22.31
C GLU A 410 -3.57 -21.62 -22.68
N ASP A 411 -3.02 -20.66 -23.45
CA ASP A 411 -1.58 -20.59 -23.76
C ASP A 411 -0.75 -19.88 -22.70
N LEU A 412 -1.37 -19.36 -21.65
CA LEU A 412 -0.73 -18.77 -20.48
C LEU A 412 -0.61 -19.82 -19.37
N PHE A 413 0.60 -20.22 -19.04
CA PHE A 413 0.84 -21.09 -17.88
C PHE A 413 0.81 -20.25 -16.59
N THR A 414 -0.12 -20.54 -15.69
CA THR A 414 -0.32 -19.76 -14.46
C THR A 414 -0.05 -20.61 -13.22
N VAL A 415 0.90 -20.18 -12.39
CA VAL A 415 1.22 -20.78 -11.08
C VAL A 415 0.86 -19.78 -9.99
N VAL A 416 0.16 -20.24 -8.94
CA VAL A 416 -0.26 -19.38 -7.81
C VAL A 416 0.18 -19.99 -6.49
N LEU A 417 0.96 -19.25 -5.70
CA LEU A 417 1.33 -19.59 -4.33
C LEU A 417 0.39 -18.83 -3.38
N GLU A 418 -0.46 -19.54 -2.65
CA GLU A 418 -1.53 -18.89 -1.89
C GLU A 418 -1.92 -19.72 -0.64
N HIS A 419 -2.62 -19.04 0.30
CA HIS A 419 -3.20 -19.68 1.49
C HIS A 419 -4.60 -20.24 1.24
N PHE A 420 -5.33 -19.65 0.30
CA PHE A 420 -6.73 -19.97 -0.01
C PHE A 420 -6.95 -19.98 -1.51
N GLN A 421 -8.00 -20.61 -1.94
CA GLN A 421 -8.43 -20.55 -3.33
C GLN A 421 -9.11 -19.21 -3.61
N THR A 422 -8.28 -18.17 -3.88
CA THR A 422 -8.70 -16.80 -4.22
C THR A 422 -9.26 -16.71 -5.63
N ASP A 423 -9.79 -15.52 -6.03
CA ASP A 423 -10.20 -15.30 -7.42
C ASP A 423 -9.05 -15.58 -8.42
N THR A 424 -7.81 -15.23 -8.07
CA THR A 424 -6.64 -15.52 -8.92
C THR A 424 -6.34 -17.00 -9.00
N ALA A 425 -6.44 -17.71 -7.88
CA ALA A 425 -6.18 -19.15 -7.83
C ALA A 425 -7.14 -19.94 -8.72
N ASP A 426 -8.38 -19.49 -8.91
CA ASP A 426 -9.33 -20.16 -9.82
C ASP A 426 -8.86 -20.23 -11.28
N TRP A 427 -7.95 -19.34 -11.69
CA TRP A 427 -7.38 -19.29 -13.04
C TRP A 427 -6.03 -20.00 -13.17
N ALA A 428 -5.49 -20.54 -12.07
CA ALA A 428 -4.19 -21.20 -12.08
C ALA A 428 -4.22 -22.57 -12.77
N ASP A 429 -3.08 -22.98 -13.34
CA ASP A 429 -2.82 -24.33 -13.78
C ASP A 429 -2.31 -25.19 -12.62
N ILE A 430 -1.46 -24.57 -11.75
CA ILE A 430 -0.96 -25.18 -10.52
C ILE A 430 -1.11 -24.18 -9.36
N VAL A 431 -1.63 -24.67 -8.24
CA VAL A 431 -1.70 -23.91 -6.97
C VAL A 431 -0.81 -24.59 -5.94
N LEU A 432 0.09 -23.81 -5.32
CA LEU A 432 1.01 -24.29 -4.28
C LEU A 432 0.61 -23.71 -2.91
N PRO A 433 0.53 -24.54 -1.86
CA PRO A 433 0.14 -24.09 -0.53
C PRO A 433 1.30 -23.36 0.15
N ALA A 434 1.10 -22.07 0.47
CA ALA A 434 2.07 -21.25 1.18
C ALA A 434 1.81 -21.23 2.70
N THR A 435 2.88 -21.03 3.49
CA THR A 435 2.81 -20.88 4.94
C THR A 435 2.31 -19.49 5.35
N THR A 436 1.57 -19.42 6.48
CA THR A 436 1.28 -18.15 7.17
C THR A 436 2.48 -17.75 8.05
N GLN A 437 2.50 -16.49 8.55
CA GLN A 437 3.62 -16.05 9.40
C GLN A 437 3.77 -16.84 10.70
N LEU A 438 2.79 -17.60 11.15
CA LEU A 438 2.96 -18.47 12.33
C LEU A 438 3.90 -19.66 12.06
N GLU A 439 4.26 -19.91 10.80
CA GLU A 439 4.90 -21.12 10.31
C GLU A 439 6.27 -20.89 9.65
N HIS A 440 6.75 -19.63 9.56
CA HIS A 440 8.02 -19.33 8.90
C HIS A 440 8.81 -18.19 9.58
N TRP A 441 10.08 -18.10 9.26
CA TRP A 441 10.94 -16.98 9.64
C TRP A 441 10.74 -15.80 8.68
N ASP A 442 10.74 -14.58 9.25
CA ASP A 442 10.77 -13.35 8.47
C ASP A 442 11.28 -12.17 9.31
N VAL A 443 11.59 -11.05 8.67
CA VAL A 443 11.93 -9.79 9.30
C VAL A 443 11.17 -8.65 8.63
N HIS A 444 10.69 -7.71 9.43
CA HIS A 444 9.82 -6.63 8.98
C HIS A 444 10.38 -5.27 9.33
N LEU A 445 10.27 -4.33 8.39
CA LEU A 445 10.32 -2.91 8.67
C LEU A 445 8.88 -2.39 8.88
N ALA A 446 8.75 -1.27 9.58
CA ALA A 446 7.50 -0.53 9.66
C ALA A 446 7.56 0.74 8.81
N TYR A 447 6.42 1.19 8.29
CA TYR A 447 6.36 2.47 7.60
C TYR A 447 5.53 3.54 8.34
N GLY A 448 5.14 3.25 9.59
CA GLY A 448 4.51 4.18 10.53
C GLY A 448 5.33 4.46 11.79
N HIS A 449 6.41 3.73 12.02
CA HIS A 449 7.30 3.90 13.19
C HIS A 449 8.71 3.39 12.89
N HIS A 450 9.63 3.47 13.88
CA HIS A 450 11.06 3.19 13.71
C HIS A 450 11.54 1.89 14.37
N TYR A 451 10.75 0.82 14.32
CA TYR A 451 11.10 -0.49 14.89
C TYR A 451 11.21 -1.55 13.82
N VAL A 452 12.29 -2.34 13.87
CA VAL A 452 12.46 -3.61 13.14
C VAL A 452 11.84 -4.69 13.98
N THR A 453 11.03 -5.57 13.39
CA THR A 453 10.37 -6.67 14.10
C THR A 453 10.73 -8.01 13.46
N LEU A 454 11.17 -8.97 14.27
CA LEU A 454 11.43 -10.33 13.83
C LEU A 454 10.16 -11.17 13.92
N ASN A 455 9.85 -11.89 12.87
CA ASN A 455 8.87 -12.95 12.92
C ASN A 455 9.55 -14.30 13.10
N ARG A 456 9.15 -15.03 14.12
CA ARG A 456 9.62 -16.36 14.44
C ARG A 456 8.50 -17.37 14.24
N PRO A 457 8.73 -18.53 13.58
CA PRO A 457 7.72 -19.57 13.49
C PRO A 457 7.32 -20.05 14.88
N SER A 458 6.03 -20.21 15.08
CA SER A 458 5.43 -20.64 16.36
C SER A 458 4.97 -22.08 16.29
N ILE A 459 4.67 -22.58 15.10
CA ILE A 459 4.16 -23.92 14.82
C ILE A 459 4.84 -24.50 13.58
N GLU A 460 4.77 -25.81 13.42
CA GLU A 460 5.13 -26.49 12.16
C GLU A 460 4.17 -26.06 11.03
N PRO A 461 4.63 -26.07 9.78
CA PRO A 461 3.77 -25.87 8.64
C PRO A 461 2.57 -26.80 8.64
N ILE A 462 1.38 -26.26 8.36
CA ILE A 462 0.13 -27.04 8.34
C ILE A 462 0.02 -27.80 7.02
N GLY A 463 -0.19 -29.12 7.14
CA GLY A 463 -0.21 -30.01 5.98
C GLY A 463 1.14 -30.03 5.29
N GLU A 464 1.12 -29.84 3.97
CA GLU A 464 2.33 -29.81 3.15
C GLU A 464 2.75 -28.38 2.75
N SER A 465 2.21 -27.34 3.44
CA SER A 465 2.52 -25.94 3.12
C SER A 465 4.00 -25.64 3.28
N LYS A 466 4.55 -24.77 2.41
CA LYS A 466 5.96 -24.39 2.46
C LYS A 466 6.12 -22.85 2.45
N PRO A 467 7.17 -22.30 3.10
CA PRO A 467 7.56 -20.92 2.93
C PRO A 467 7.84 -20.58 1.46
N ASN A 468 7.49 -19.39 1.03
CA ASN A 468 7.78 -18.96 -0.35
C ASN A 468 9.28 -19.08 -0.68
N SER A 469 10.14 -18.70 0.25
CA SER A 469 11.60 -18.85 0.11
C SER A 469 12.02 -20.29 -0.15
N GLU A 470 11.41 -21.27 0.52
CA GLU A 470 11.68 -22.69 0.29
C GLU A 470 11.15 -23.17 -1.06
N ILE A 471 9.95 -22.73 -1.46
CA ILE A 471 9.37 -23.09 -2.77
C ILE A 471 10.32 -22.67 -3.89
N PHE A 472 10.85 -21.45 -3.86
CA PHE A 472 11.78 -20.97 -4.89
C PHE A 472 13.14 -21.69 -4.83
N ARG A 473 13.64 -22.06 -3.63
CA ARG A 473 14.84 -22.93 -3.52
C ARG A 473 14.62 -24.29 -4.18
N LEU A 474 13.48 -24.93 -3.93
CA LEU A 474 13.13 -26.22 -4.52
C LEU A 474 12.97 -26.13 -6.04
N LEU A 475 12.32 -25.08 -6.55
CA LEU A 475 12.20 -24.85 -7.99
C LEU A 475 13.57 -24.64 -8.64
N ALA A 476 14.45 -23.84 -8.03
CA ALA A 476 15.79 -23.62 -8.52
C ALA A 476 16.60 -24.94 -8.62
N ALA A 477 16.53 -25.75 -7.57
CA ALA A 477 17.17 -27.07 -7.57
C ALA A 477 16.62 -27.99 -8.66
N ARG A 478 15.29 -28.00 -8.85
CA ARG A 478 14.62 -28.81 -9.88
C ARG A 478 14.95 -28.36 -11.30
N MET A 479 15.19 -27.06 -11.51
CA MET A 479 15.64 -26.48 -12.79
C MET A 479 17.16 -26.55 -12.99
N GLY A 480 17.92 -27.16 -12.08
CA GLY A 480 19.39 -27.26 -12.16
C GLY A 480 20.11 -25.92 -12.00
N MET A 481 19.52 -24.94 -11.35
CA MET A 481 20.14 -23.65 -11.05
C MET A 481 21.13 -23.78 -9.89
N ASP A 482 22.34 -24.28 -10.18
CA ASP A 482 23.37 -24.53 -9.18
C ASP A 482 24.16 -23.24 -8.87
N HIS A 483 23.52 -22.28 -8.21
CA HIS A 483 24.14 -21.03 -7.77
C HIS A 483 24.12 -20.92 -6.23
N PRO A 484 25.24 -20.54 -5.56
CA PRO A 484 25.30 -20.45 -4.10
C PRO A 484 24.20 -19.58 -3.48
N ALA A 485 23.80 -18.49 -4.14
CA ALA A 485 22.73 -17.61 -3.67
C ALA A 485 21.36 -18.31 -3.52
N MET A 486 21.15 -19.47 -4.16
CA MET A 486 19.91 -20.25 -4.03
C MET A 486 19.92 -21.23 -2.87
N ARG A 487 21.02 -21.30 -2.08
CA ARG A 487 21.19 -22.24 -0.97
C ARG A 487 21.03 -21.62 0.39
N ASP A 488 20.97 -20.29 0.49
CA ASP A 488 20.83 -19.56 1.76
C ASP A 488 19.50 -19.92 2.43
N ASP A 489 19.54 -20.26 3.72
CA ASP A 489 18.35 -20.44 4.55
C ASP A 489 17.76 -19.09 5.01
N ASP A 490 16.55 -19.11 5.59
CA ASP A 490 15.84 -17.91 5.96
C ASP A 490 16.58 -17.09 7.04
N LEU A 491 17.27 -17.74 7.99
CA LEU A 491 18.07 -17.03 9.01
C LEU A 491 19.31 -16.37 8.41
N THR A 492 19.92 -17.02 7.41
CA THR A 492 21.02 -16.43 6.64
C THR A 492 20.54 -15.21 5.85
N LEU A 493 19.37 -15.29 5.21
CA LEU A 493 18.75 -14.16 4.52
C LEU A 493 18.46 -13.00 5.46
N ILE A 494 17.90 -13.27 6.66
CA ILE A 494 17.66 -12.23 7.66
C ILE A 494 19.00 -11.59 8.07
N ARG A 495 20.03 -12.38 8.37
CA ARG A 495 21.34 -11.84 8.76
C ARG A 495 21.92 -10.96 7.65
N GLN A 496 21.93 -11.42 6.41
CA GLN A 496 22.42 -10.66 5.26
C GLN A 496 21.66 -9.33 5.09
N SER A 497 20.34 -9.32 5.33
CA SER A 497 19.52 -8.12 5.24
C SER A 497 19.85 -7.06 6.29
N LEU A 498 20.35 -7.50 7.46
CA LEU A 498 20.74 -6.63 8.59
C LEU A 498 22.21 -6.17 8.51
N GLU A 499 23.03 -6.77 7.66
CA GLU A 499 24.45 -6.44 7.51
C GLU A 499 24.62 -5.13 6.74
N THR A 500 24.76 -4.04 7.46
CA THR A 500 24.98 -2.69 6.92
C THR A 500 25.91 -1.89 7.82
N ALA A 501 26.69 -1.00 7.23
CA ALA A 501 27.53 -0.05 7.97
C ALA A 501 26.76 1.21 8.39
N ASP A 502 25.50 1.32 8.09
CA ASP A 502 24.68 2.49 8.42
C ASP A 502 24.46 2.58 9.94
N PRO A 503 24.80 3.73 10.58
CA PRO A 503 24.69 3.89 12.01
C PRO A 503 23.25 3.74 12.55
N ARG A 504 22.23 3.89 11.71
CA ARG A 504 20.83 3.70 12.11
C ARG A 504 20.53 2.26 12.54
N PHE A 505 21.31 1.28 12.06
CA PHE A 505 21.22 -0.13 12.48
C PHE A 505 22.22 -0.50 13.58
N ALA A 506 22.90 0.45 14.20
CA ALA A 506 23.78 0.15 15.33
C ALA A 506 23.00 -0.60 16.44
N GLY A 507 23.42 -1.83 16.74
CA GLY A 507 22.77 -2.73 17.71
C GLY A 507 21.57 -3.52 17.17
N VAL A 508 21.09 -3.27 15.95
CA VAL A 508 20.05 -4.09 15.32
C VAL A 508 20.71 -5.29 14.67
N THR A 509 20.76 -6.40 15.40
CA THR A 509 21.36 -7.67 14.94
C THR A 509 20.33 -8.80 15.05
N LEU A 510 20.58 -9.90 14.33
CA LEU A 510 19.71 -11.08 14.45
C LEU A 510 19.66 -11.59 15.89
N ASP A 511 20.79 -11.61 16.62
CA ASP A 511 20.83 -12.09 18.00
C ASP A 511 19.97 -11.22 18.93
N ALA A 512 20.07 -9.88 18.81
CA ALA A 512 19.25 -8.96 19.59
C ALA A 512 17.75 -9.11 19.25
N LEU A 513 17.41 -9.34 17.97
CA LEU A 513 16.04 -9.59 17.54
C LEU A 513 15.51 -10.94 18.01
N LEU A 514 16.35 -11.98 18.07
CA LEU A 514 15.98 -13.30 18.64
C LEU A 514 15.65 -13.20 20.14
N GLU A 515 16.37 -12.35 20.87
CA GLU A 515 16.13 -12.12 22.30
C GLU A 515 14.85 -11.30 22.56
N ARG A 516 14.66 -10.19 21.83
CA ARG A 516 13.64 -9.19 22.15
C ARG A 516 12.39 -9.23 21.26
N GLY A 517 12.49 -9.81 20.05
CA GLY A 517 11.45 -9.82 19.02
C GLY A 517 11.39 -8.54 18.19
N TRP A 518 11.80 -7.40 18.71
CA TRP A 518 11.83 -6.11 18.02
C TRP A 518 12.94 -5.19 18.53
N MET A 519 13.41 -4.30 17.67
CA MET A 519 14.45 -3.33 17.99
C MET A 519 14.14 -1.97 17.35
N ARG A 520 14.31 -0.88 18.09
CA ARG A 520 14.24 0.47 17.54
C ARG A 520 15.52 0.80 16.79
N LEU A 521 15.38 1.49 15.66
CA LEU A 521 16.53 2.09 14.97
C LEU A 521 17.33 3.00 15.91
N SER A 522 18.64 3.04 15.74
CA SER A 522 19.54 3.95 16.47
C SER A 522 19.37 5.40 15.96
N LEU A 523 18.22 5.99 16.27
CA LEU A 523 17.86 7.36 15.95
C LEU A 523 17.77 8.20 17.22
N PRO A 524 18.06 9.51 17.17
CA PRO A 524 17.89 10.42 18.31
C PRO A 524 16.48 10.36 18.92
N ARG A 525 16.34 10.82 20.15
CA ARG A 525 15.06 11.04 20.84
C ARG A 525 15.03 12.46 21.42
N PRO A 526 14.12 13.33 20.96
CA PRO A 526 13.18 13.13 19.85
C PRO A 526 13.90 13.00 18.50
N TYR A 527 13.28 12.29 17.55
CA TYR A 527 13.77 12.24 16.17
C TYR A 527 13.18 13.40 15.37
N LEU A 528 14.04 14.30 14.96
CA LEU A 528 13.71 15.52 14.19
C LEU A 528 14.55 15.50 12.89
N PRO A 529 14.10 14.82 11.84
CA PRO A 529 14.95 14.49 10.70
C PRO A 529 15.55 15.72 10.00
N PHE A 530 14.86 16.85 10.02
CA PHE A 530 15.21 18.06 9.27
C PHE A 530 15.23 19.34 10.11
N ALA A 531 15.38 19.24 11.43
CA ALA A 531 15.36 20.39 12.32
C ALA A 531 16.38 21.49 11.94
N GLU A 532 17.56 21.04 11.52
CA GLU A 532 18.68 21.93 11.10
C GLU A 532 19.11 21.62 9.65
N GLY A 533 18.15 21.34 8.76
CA GLY A 533 18.45 20.91 7.40
C GLY A 533 18.85 19.44 7.34
N GLY A 534 19.90 19.11 6.57
CA GLY A 534 20.35 17.72 6.41
C GLY A 534 19.43 16.90 5.51
N PHE A 535 18.75 17.54 4.58
CA PHE A 535 17.93 16.88 3.59
C PHE A 535 18.81 16.03 2.64
N PRO A 536 18.47 14.75 2.42
CA PRO A 536 19.22 13.88 1.51
C PRO A 536 18.87 14.15 0.03
N SER A 537 18.49 15.37 -0.29
CA SER A 537 18.28 15.86 -1.66
C SER A 537 19.62 16.21 -2.32
N PRO A 538 19.70 16.30 -3.66
CA PRO A 538 20.93 16.73 -4.35
C PRO A 538 21.47 18.09 -3.91
N SER A 539 20.59 19.02 -3.53
CA SER A 539 20.95 20.34 -3.03
C SER A 539 21.32 20.38 -1.54
N GLY A 540 21.08 19.29 -0.78
CA GLY A 540 21.18 19.27 0.67
C GLY A 540 20.06 20.06 1.38
N LYS A 541 19.03 20.54 0.65
CA LYS A 541 17.94 21.38 1.11
C LYS A 541 16.58 20.78 0.77
N CYS A 542 15.52 21.27 1.40
CA CYS A 542 14.16 21.02 0.93
C CYS A 542 13.95 21.69 -0.44
N GLU A 543 13.70 20.91 -1.47
CA GLU A 543 13.58 21.38 -2.85
C GLU A 543 12.13 21.82 -3.14
N LEU A 544 11.80 23.10 -2.85
CA LEU A 544 10.57 23.72 -3.28
C LEU A 544 10.55 23.88 -4.81
N TYR A 545 11.72 24.12 -5.42
CA TYR A 545 12.00 23.96 -6.85
C TYR A 545 12.84 22.70 -7.03
N SER A 546 12.40 21.75 -7.84
CA SER A 546 13.10 20.48 -8.11
C SER A 546 13.65 20.46 -9.52
N GLN A 547 14.98 20.55 -9.67
CA GLN A 547 15.63 20.43 -10.97
C GLN A 547 15.38 19.03 -11.58
N ARG A 548 15.31 18.00 -10.77
CA ARG A 548 15.02 16.63 -11.23
C ARG A 548 13.66 16.52 -11.93
N LEU A 549 12.64 17.23 -11.44
CA LEU A 549 11.34 17.26 -12.13
C LEU A 549 11.42 18.02 -13.45
N ALA A 550 12.14 19.14 -13.47
CA ALA A 550 12.40 19.87 -14.73
C ALA A 550 13.10 19.00 -15.76
N ASP A 551 14.12 18.24 -15.36
CA ASP A 551 14.85 17.32 -16.22
C ASP A 551 13.97 16.16 -16.75
N MET A 552 12.92 15.80 -16.01
CA MET A 552 11.90 14.83 -16.43
C MET A 552 10.78 15.47 -17.30
N GLY A 553 10.88 16.78 -17.62
CA GLY A 553 9.85 17.49 -18.38
C GLY A 553 8.58 17.81 -17.57
N MET A 554 8.63 17.74 -16.25
CA MET A 554 7.54 18.05 -15.34
C MET A 554 7.69 19.45 -14.75
N ASP A 555 6.60 20.02 -14.22
CA ASP A 555 6.68 21.29 -13.50
C ASP A 555 7.61 21.16 -12.28
N PRO A 556 8.69 21.96 -12.20
CA PRO A 556 9.63 21.89 -11.07
C PRO A 556 9.07 22.44 -9.77
N LEU A 557 8.00 23.22 -9.82
CA LEU A 557 7.32 23.82 -8.66
C LEU A 557 6.08 23.01 -8.27
N PRO A 558 5.66 23.07 -7.01
CA PRO A 558 4.35 22.61 -6.61
C PRO A 558 3.25 23.20 -7.49
N THR A 559 2.38 22.34 -8.01
CA THR A 559 1.28 22.74 -8.89
C THR A 559 0.08 21.81 -8.70
N PHE A 560 -1.11 22.27 -9.08
CA PHE A 560 -2.29 21.41 -9.14
C PHE A 560 -2.39 20.79 -10.52
N THR A 561 -2.34 19.46 -10.56
CA THR A 561 -2.66 18.65 -11.73
C THR A 561 -4.03 18.02 -11.50
N PRO A 562 -5.03 18.31 -12.34
CA PRO A 562 -6.34 17.71 -12.21
C PRO A 562 -6.28 16.19 -12.33
N PRO A 563 -7.17 15.44 -11.64
CA PRO A 563 -7.42 14.03 -11.94
C PRO A 563 -7.69 13.79 -13.43
N HIS A 564 -7.34 12.61 -13.95
CA HIS A 564 -7.60 12.27 -15.36
C HIS A 564 -9.09 12.32 -15.73
N GLU A 565 -9.96 12.01 -14.77
CA GLU A 565 -11.42 12.07 -14.94
C GLU A 565 -12.01 13.23 -14.08
N PHE A 566 -11.34 14.38 -14.12
CA PHE A 566 -11.87 15.57 -13.45
C PHE A 566 -13.03 16.16 -14.27
N PRO A 567 -14.23 16.36 -13.70
CA PRO A 567 -15.42 16.70 -14.47
C PRO A 567 -15.27 17.89 -15.43
N GLU A 568 -14.57 18.95 -14.99
CA GLU A 568 -14.32 20.14 -15.79
C GLU A 568 -13.35 19.89 -16.96
N CYS A 569 -12.50 18.86 -16.86
CA CYS A 569 -11.56 18.49 -17.93
C CYS A 569 -12.18 17.46 -18.91
N VAL A 570 -13.19 16.71 -18.48
CA VAL A 570 -13.84 15.65 -19.27
C VAL A 570 -15.38 15.79 -19.26
N PRO A 571 -15.96 16.94 -19.66
CA PRO A 571 -17.38 17.23 -19.49
C PRO A 571 -18.31 16.23 -20.18
N ALA A 572 -17.90 15.67 -21.32
CA ALA A 572 -18.67 14.64 -22.03
C ALA A 572 -18.73 13.31 -21.26
N LEU A 573 -17.68 12.94 -20.54
CA LEU A 573 -17.67 11.77 -19.65
C LEU A 573 -18.49 12.06 -18.40
N ALA A 574 -18.28 13.22 -17.78
CA ALA A 574 -18.95 13.63 -16.56
C ALA A 574 -20.47 13.79 -16.72
N SER A 575 -20.95 14.14 -17.93
CA SER A 575 -22.41 14.18 -18.20
C SER A 575 -23.06 12.80 -18.20
N ARG A 576 -22.30 11.72 -18.49
CA ARG A 576 -22.78 10.33 -18.44
C ARG A 576 -22.53 9.67 -17.09
N TYR A 577 -21.45 10.04 -16.44
CA TYR A 577 -20.96 9.46 -15.20
C TYR A 577 -20.59 10.58 -14.21
N PRO A 578 -21.58 11.15 -13.52
CA PRO A 578 -21.37 12.39 -12.76
C PRO A 578 -20.77 12.20 -11.37
N LEU A 579 -20.59 10.97 -10.90
CA LEU A 579 -20.17 10.67 -9.54
C LEU A 579 -18.74 10.14 -9.51
N ALA A 580 -17.89 10.71 -8.65
CA ALA A 580 -16.53 10.23 -8.43
C ALA A 580 -16.55 9.04 -7.46
N LEU A 581 -16.11 7.86 -7.91
CA LEU A 581 -16.04 6.66 -7.09
C LEU A 581 -14.72 6.59 -6.32
N ILE A 582 -14.79 6.49 -4.99
CA ILE A 582 -13.68 6.14 -4.12
C ILE A 582 -13.86 4.69 -3.66
N SER A 583 -12.82 3.85 -3.82
CA SER A 583 -12.82 2.44 -3.42
C SER A 583 -11.77 2.17 -2.33
N SER A 584 -11.78 2.98 -1.27
CA SER A 584 -10.84 2.82 -0.16
C SER A 584 -11.10 1.54 0.65
N PRO A 585 -10.09 1.01 1.40
CA PRO A 585 -10.23 -0.25 2.13
C PRO A 585 -11.40 -0.29 3.10
N ALA A 586 -12.13 -1.40 3.11
CA ALA A 586 -13.11 -1.70 4.14
C ALA A 586 -12.44 -1.87 5.52
N HIS A 587 -13.13 -1.53 6.59
CA HIS A 587 -12.58 -1.64 7.96
C HIS A 587 -12.25 -3.09 8.34
N GLN A 588 -13.05 -4.05 7.88
CA GLN A 588 -12.96 -5.47 8.24
C GLN A 588 -11.93 -6.23 7.41
N PHE A 589 -11.50 -5.69 6.27
CA PHE A 589 -10.59 -6.34 5.35
C PHE A 589 -9.26 -5.59 5.27
N LEU A 590 -8.26 -6.25 4.71
CA LEU A 590 -7.00 -5.62 4.33
C LEU A 590 -6.72 -5.98 2.87
N ASN A 591 -6.95 -5.05 1.95
CA ASN A 591 -7.01 -5.34 0.53
C ASN A 591 -7.94 -6.57 0.31
N SER A 592 -7.50 -7.62 -0.39
CA SER A 592 -8.25 -8.87 -0.56
C SER A 592 -8.05 -9.90 0.57
N THR A 593 -7.32 -9.56 1.64
CA THR A 593 -7.07 -10.46 2.77
C THR A 593 -8.17 -10.34 3.82
N PHE A 594 -8.56 -11.45 4.44
CA PHE A 594 -9.61 -11.61 5.45
C PHE A 594 -11.06 -11.58 4.92
N VAL A 595 -11.28 -11.36 3.63
CA VAL A 595 -12.63 -11.35 3.04
C VAL A 595 -13.34 -12.71 3.23
N ASN A 596 -12.60 -13.81 3.19
CA ASN A 596 -13.10 -15.16 3.40
C ASN A 596 -13.38 -15.51 4.88
N ILE A 597 -12.92 -14.69 5.83
CA ILE A 597 -13.14 -14.95 7.26
C ILE A 597 -14.57 -14.57 7.64
N ALA A 598 -15.39 -15.59 7.86
CA ALA A 598 -16.84 -15.46 7.98
C ALA A 598 -17.33 -14.42 9.02
N PRO A 599 -16.77 -14.31 10.25
CA PRO A 599 -17.19 -13.27 11.18
C PRO A 599 -16.91 -11.84 10.71
N LEU A 600 -15.79 -11.61 9.99
CA LEU A 600 -15.43 -10.31 9.45
C LEU A 600 -16.33 -9.95 8.25
N ARG A 601 -16.59 -10.91 7.36
CA ARG A 601 -17.51 -10.74 6.23
C ARG A 601 -18.94 -10.47 6.70
N ARG A 602 -19.44 -11.21 7.68
CA ARG A 602 -20.79 -10.97 8.25
C ARG A 602 -20.97 -9.59 8.86
N ALA A 603 -19.89 -8.95 9.32
CA ALA A 603 -19.96 -7.58 9.84
C ALA A 603 -20.12 -6.51 8.76
N VAL A 604 -19.88 -6.85 7.49
CA VAL A 604 -20.07 -5.96 6.32
C VAL A 604 -21.32 -6.39 5.53
N HIS A 605 -21.77 -7.64 5.71
CA HIS A 605 -22.86 -8.32 5.00
C HIS A 605 -22.60 -8.56 3.52
N GLU A 606 -22.54 -7.51 2.70
CA GLU A 606 -22.36 -7.53 1.25
C GLU A 606 -21.63 -6.27 0.77
N PRO A 607 -21.21 -6.19 -0.50
CA PRO A 607 -20.63 -4.98 -1.03
C PRO A 607 -21.58 -3.79 -0.85
N GLU A 608 -21.11 -2.72 -0.19
CA GLU A 608 -21.88 -1.49 0.04
C GLU A 608 -21.47 -0.40 -0.96
N LEU A 609 -22.41 0.49 -1.25
CA LEU A 609 -22.16 1.79 -1.85
C LEU A 609 -22.74 2.88 -0.97
N ILE A 610 -21.89 3.77 -0.48
CA ILE A 610 -22.32 4.95 0.27
C ILE A 610 -22.51 6.09 -0.72
N ILE A 611 -23.68 6.75 -0.64
CA ILE A 611 -24.08 7.84 -1.55
C ILE A 611 -24.71 8.99 -0.75
N HIS A 612 -24.40 10.22 -1.13
CA HIS A 612 -25.00 11.41 -0.50
C HIS A 612 -26.51 11.50 -0.80
N PRO A 613 -27.37 11.99 0.15
CA PRO A 613 -28.82 12.12 -0.07
C PRO A 613 -29.18 12.89 -1.35
N ARG A 614 -28.49 13.99 -1.65
CA ARG A 614 -28.75 14.79 -2.86
C ARG A 614 -28.40 14.08 -4.17
N ASP A 615 -27.49 13.13 -4.14
CA ASP A 615 -27.18 12.29 -5.31
C ASP A 615 -28.10 11.07 -5.42
N ALA A 616 -28.61 10.58 -4.28
CA ALA A 616 -29.50 9.43 -4.19
C ALA A 616 -30.96 9.78 -4.61
N GLU A 617 -31.46 10.93 -4.18
CA GLU A 617 -32.85 11.38 -4.41
C GLU A 617 -33.25 11.43 -5.89
N PRO A 618 -32.48 12.07 -6.81
CA PRO A 618 -32.81 12.09 -8.24
C PRO A 618 -32.81 10.72 -8.91
N ARG A 619 -32.12 9.74 -8.28
CA ARG A 619 -31.99 8.35 -8.73
C ARG A 619 -32.99 7.42 -8.06
N MET A 620 -33.85 7.94 -7.19
CA MET A 620 -34.83 7.18 -6.39
C MET A 620 -34.16 6.05 -5.56
N ILE A 621 -32.93 6.28 -5.11
CA ILE A 621 -32.15 5.30 -4.32
C ILE A 621 -32.40 5.55 -2.84
N THR A 622 -32.75 4.48 -2.13
CA THR A 622 -32.90 4.47 -0.67
C THR A 622 -31.91 3.52 -0.01
N THR A 623 -31.66 3.70 1.28
CA THR A 623 -30.82 2.76 2.04
C THR A 623 -31.39 1.35 1.98
N GLY A 624 -30.56 0.37 1.66
CA GLY A 624 -30.93 -1.03 1.47
C GLY A 624 -31.33 -1.39 0.03
N ALA A 625 -31.46 -0.40 -0.88
CA ALA A 625 -31.72 -0.69 -2.29
C ALA A 625 -30.49 -1.34 -2.95
N ARG A 626 -30.72 -2.33 -3.80
CA ARG A 626 -29.68 -2.85 -4.69
C ARG A 626 -29.44 -1.87 -5.83
N VAL A 627 -28.16 -1.63 -6.11
CA VAL A 627 -27.73 -0.67 -7.14
C VAL A 627 -26.67 -1.28 -8.04
N VAL A 628 -26.67 -0.83 -9.30
CA VAL A 628 -25.59 -1.06 -10.25
C VAL A 628 -24.71 0.18 -10.31
N VAL A 629 -23.43 0.03 -10.02
CA VAL A 629 -22.41 1.08 -10.19
C VAL A 629 -21.68 0.80 -11.48
N HIS A 630 -21.68 1.75 -12.41
CA HIS A 630 -21.19 1.47 -13.77
C HIS A 630 -20.51 2.66 -14.45
N ASN A 631 -19.67 2.33 -15.43
CA ASN A 631 -19.13 3.24 -16.45
C ASN A 631 -18.80 2.47 -17.74
N ASP A 632 -18.08 3.11 -18.70
CA ASP A 632 -17.72 2.46 -19.96
C ASP A 632 -16.83 1.21 -19.81
N ARG A 633 -16.08 1.10 -18.69
CA ARG A 633 -15.18 -0.02 -18.44
C ARG A 633 -15.89 -1.26 -17.90
N GLY A 634 -16.90 -1.07 -17.09
CA GLY A 634 -17.66 -2.18 -16.49
C GLY A 634 -18.65 -1.72 -15.43
N GLU A 635 -19.13 -2.69 -14.66
CA GLU A 635 -20.16 -2.50 -13.64
C GLU A 635 -19.99 -3.51 -12.50
N PHE A 636 -20.57 -3.19 -11.34
CA PHE A 636 -20.71 -4.11 -10.22
C PHE A 636 -21.95 -3.81 -9.39
N LEU A 637 -22.47 -4.83 -8.68
CA LEU A 637 -23.61 -4.71 -7.78
C LEU A 637 -23.14 -4.31 -6.37
N ALA A 638 -23.93 -3.45 -5.73
CA ALA A 638 -23.77 -3.07 -4.32
C ALA A 638 -25.12 -2.82 -3.65
N THR A 639 -25.13 -2.77 -2.33
CA THR A 639 -26.28 -2.32 -1.54
C THR A 639 -26.04 -0.87 -1.14
N ALA A 640 -26.97 0.00 -1.48
CA ALA A 640 -26.86 1.42 -1.21
C ALA A 640 -27.05 1.75 0.29
N ARG A 641 -26.22 2.64 0.80
CA ARG A 641 -26.40 3.33 2.07
C ARG A 641 -26.38 4.83 1.84
N VAL A 642 -27.51 5.48 2.06
CA VAL A 642 -27.62 6.93 1.96
C VAL A 642 -27.08 7.56 3.24
N ASP A 643 -26.10 8.47 3.12
CA ASP A 643 -25.36 9.02 4.27
C ASP A 643 -24.85 10.43 3.97
N GLU A 644 -25.09 11.38 4.89
CA GLU A 644 -24.58 12.76 4.77
C GLU A 644 -23.07 12.89 5.06
N GLY A 645 -22.44 11.85 5.58
CA GLY A 645 -21.01 11.78 5.87
C GLY A 645 -20.13 11.55 4.63
N ILE A 646 -20.67 11.70 3.43
CA ILE A 646 -19.94 11.73 2.17
C ILE A 646 -20.24 13.03 1.44
N ARG A 647 -19.24 13.53 0.71
CA ARG A 647 -19.42 14.73 -0.09
C ARG A 647 -20.39 14.48 -1.26
N GLU A 648 -21.27 15.46 -1.57
CA GLU A 648 -22.08 15.48 -2.80
C GLU A 648 -21.19 15.35 -4.03
N GLY A 649 -21.62 14.54 -5.03
CA GLY A 649 -20.87 14.19 -6.23
C GLY A 649 -19.82 13.10 -6.02
N VAL A 650 -19.76 12.48 -4.85
CA VAL A 650 -18.83 11.39 -4.50
C VAL A 650 -19.63 10.16 -4.03
N VAL A 651 -19.22 8.98 -4.47
CA VAL A 651 -19.71 7.71 -3.94
C VAL A 651 -18.55 6.87 -3.40
N TRP A 652 -18.79 6.08 -2.37
CA TRP A 652 -17.77 5.26 -1.73
C TRP A 652 -18.18 3.80 -1.71
N ALA A 653 -17.37 2.94 -2.36
CA ALA A 653 -17.49 1.49 -2.30
C ALA A 653 -16.32 0.91 -1.49
N PRO A 654 -16.50 0.59 -0.19
CA PRO A 654 -15.44 -0.04 0.61
C PRO A 654 -14.96 -1.34 -0.02
N SER A 655 -13.65 -1.47 -0.28
CA SER A 655 -13.09 -2.57 -1.08
C SER A 655 -11.99 -3.33 -0.30
N VAL A 656 -11.45 -4.47 -0.75
CA VAL A 656 -11.74 -5.19 -1.99
C VAL A 656 -12.46 -6.49 -1.66
N TRP A 657 -13.59 -6.74 -2.29
CA TRP A 657 -14.25 -8.04 -2.24
C TRP A 657 -13.63 -9.01 -3.24
N TRP A 658 -13.56 -10.29 -2.88
CA TRP A 658 -13.37 -11.33 -3.89
C TRP A 658 -14.63 -11.38 -4.76
N GLY A 659 -14.45 -11.36 -6.07
CA GLY A 659 -15.58 -11.43 -6.99
C GLY A 659 -16.48 -12.64 -6.71
N LYS A 660 -15.90 -13.82 -6.51
CA LYS A 660 -16.67 -15.05 -6.20
C LYS A 660 -17.47 -15.01 -4.89
N LEU A 661 -17.23 -14.03 -4.03
CA LEU A 661 -18.02 -13.81 -2.81
C LEU A 661 -19.05 -12.68 -2.96
N ALA A 662 -19.07 -12.00 -4.10
CA ALA A 662 -20.10 -11.03 -4.48
C ALA A 662 -21.19 -11.70 -5.32
N ALA A 663 -22.42 -11.18 -5.25
CA ALA A 663 -23.59 -11.80 -5.90
C ALA A 663 -23.50 -11.87 -7.43
N ASP A 664 -22.79 -10.91 -8.04
CA ASP A 664 -22.59 -10.81 -9.49
C ASP A 664 -21.22 -11.28 -9.97
N GLY A 665 -20.38 -11.77 -9.08
CA GLY A 665 -19.01 -12.18 -9.42
C GLY A 665 -18.03 -11.03 -9.66
N LYS A 666 -18.38 -9.78 -9.33
CA LYS A 666 -17.65 -8.55 -9.67
C LYS A 666 -17.22 -7.77 -8.43
N ASN A 667 -16.37 -6.76 -8.62
CA ASN A 667 -16.00 -5.80 -7.58
C ASN A 667 -15.68 -4.42 -8.20
N ALA A 668 -15.36 -3.43 -7.36
CA ALA A 668 -15.13 -2.05 -7.78
C ALA A 668 -14.05 -1.88 -8.87
N ASN A 669 -13.11 -2.83 -9.02
CA ASN A 669 -12.06 -2.76 -10.05
C ASN A 669 -12.57 -3.07 -11.47
N GLU A 670 -13.83 -3.43 -11.64
CA GLU A 670 -14.48 -3.46 -12.97
C GLU A 670 -14.51 -2.07 -13.60
N THR A 671 -14.62 -1.01 -12.80
CA THR A 671 -14.78 0.37 -13.26
C THR A 671 -13.48 1.17 -13.32
N THR A 672 -12.38 0.67 -12.74
CA THR A 672 -11.08 1.37 -12.69
C THR A 672 -10.29 1.25 -14.00
N SER A 673 -9.26 2.09 -14.18
CA SER A 673 -8.41 2.11 -15.36
C SER A 673 -6.95 1.78 -15.04
N GLN A 674 -6.17 1.34 -16.06
CA GLN A 674 -4.72 1.12 -15.98
C GLN A 674 -3.89 2.41 -16.17
N ARG A 675 -4.52 3.60 -16.11
CA ARG A 675 -3.81 4.88 -16.19
C ARG A 675 -2.88 5.06 -14.99
N GLU A 676 -1.82 5.83 -15.20
CA GLU A 676 -0.75 6.06 -14.24
C GLU A 676 -0.84 7.46 -13.62
N THR A 677 -0.29 7.60 -12.41
CA THR A 677 -0.06 8.89 -11.75
C THR A 677 1.02 9.70 -12.45
N ASP A 678 1.06 10.99 -12.21
CA ASP A 678 2.04 11.95 -12.73
C ASP A 678 3.51 11.56 -12.47
N MET A 679 3.78 10.93 -11.33
CA MET A 679 5.10 10.41 -10.99
C MET A 679 4.98 9.10 -10.22
N GLY A 680 6.02 8.26 -10.31
CA GLY A 680 6.05 6.96 -9.64
C GLY A 680 5.15 5.89 -10.24
N HIS A 681 4.48 6.17 -11.38
CA HIS A 681 3.73 5.21 -12.20
C HIS A 681 2.70 4.37 -11.43
N GLY A 682 2.14 4.92 -10.32
CA GLY A 682 1.13 4.26 -9.50
C GLY A 682 -0.26 4.28 -10.17
N PRO A 683 -1.25 3.54 -9.63
CA PRO A 683 -2.60 3.52 -10.19
C PRO A 683 -3.43 4.73 -9.78
N VAL A 684 -4.29 5.15 -10.69
CA VAL A 684 -5.25 6.23 -10.47
C VAL A 684 -6.63 5.68 -10.10
N PHE A 685 -6.70 4.82 -9.09
CA PHE A 685 -7.95 4.14 -8.71
C PHE A 685 -9.13 5.06 -8.45
N TYR A 686 -8.88 6.33 -8.06
CA TYR A 686 -9.91 7.29 -7.71
C TYR A 686 -10.18 8.33 -8.81
N ASP A 687 -9.47 8.26 -9.94
CA ASP A 687 -9.85 8.92 -11.19
C ASP A 687 -10.86 8.02 -11.92
N ASN A 688 -12.05 7.94 -11.36
CA ASN A 688 -13.04 6.94 -11.71
C ASN A 688 -14.45 7.52 -11.61
N LEU A 689 -14.94 8.09 -12.71
CA LEU A 689 -16.30 8.56 -12.81
C LEU A 689 -17.26 7.40 -13.11
N VAL A 690 -18.36 7.38 -12.38
CA VAL A 690 -19.43 6.37 -12.50
C VAL A 690 -20.81 7.01 -12.47
N ASP A 691 -21.82 6.27 -12.88
CA ASP A 691 -23.21 6.51 -12.49
C ASP A 691 -23.73 5.34 -11.66
N VAL A 692 -24.82 5.57 -10.96
CA VAL A 692 -25.47 4.62 -10.05
C VAL A 692 -26.95 4.55 -10.42
N THR A 693 -27.42 3.35 -10.71
CA THR A 693 -28.83 3.09 -11.04
C THR A 693 -29.39 2.04 -10.09
N ALA A 694 -30.70 2.07 -9.81
CA ALA A 694 -31.36 0.99 -9.12
C ALA A 694 -31.19 -0.31 -9.91
N ALA A 695 -30.87 -1.42 -9.23
CA ALA A 695 -30.93 -2.74 -9.84
C ALA A 695 -32.40 -3.24 -9.77
N ASP A 696 -32.86 -3.86 -10.85
CA ASP A 696 -34.21 -4.46 -10.95
C ASP A 696 -34.38 -5.61 -9.94
#